data_1c7399237b7ad8fedcfae62abef5451f
#
_entry.id   1c7399237b7ad8fedcfae62abef5451f
#
_cell.length_a   1.000
_cell.length_b   1.000
_cell.length_c   1.000
_cell.angle_alpha   90.00
_cell.angle_beta   90.00
_cell.angle_gamma   90.00
#
_symmetry.space_group_name_H-M   'P 1'
#
loop_
_entity.id
_entity.type
_entity.pdbx_description
1 polymer ?
#
loop_
_entity_poly.entity_id
_entity_poly.type
_entity_poly.pdbx_seq_one_letter_code
_entity_poly.pdbx_strand_id
1 'polypeptide(L)'
;MRQFSNRGFILNISELASVYHLPHTSVETPNIVWASSKTAEPPAKLPLLTGDISNDEDISAFGLTNFRGINHQFGLLRRDRSRHIYIIGQTGAGKSGLLELLALSDVFYNQGYCVIDPHGDFAIDNLRFVPESRIKDVVYFNPADTAFPVAFNPLEVTDPAKKPNICSEVIGVLKRMFGDSWGPRLEHILRYTLLALLDRPSTTLLDISRLLTDKDFRKETLDYCQDVTVLQFWKHEFGQWNEKQVNESIAPVLNKVGAFTANPIIRNIIGQPKSSFNIRKIMDEGKILVVNLSKGLIGEDNAAILGAFLVTKVQLAAMSRSDIPDVKDRRPFYLYVDEFQNFATDSFAVILSEARKYGLNLTVANQYVAQMTDSVRDAVFGNVGTTISFRVSADDAPVLVKQFEPTFEESDLIQLNNRHFIISMIINGEKAPAFSATTLSIPDTPSDNFDAIIAHSREYYAKPRLEVEREIRETIEQSEKYKKELADSGRQGSEPKLVINSKAKPAPGTTGQKTKGFTEHIPNTNSPKSRADLMKSGLSPNAAEGRSSMGLKDLANLVAEKTESEKETANKQESASQANPDKKGKQTDKKSHAKRKKKHRNKKTTPVESKNSPSSSPVRPEIEYQEKSTITINPSHESLPLSTPVKRTEDFAPKDNSVDGFLSVKH
;
A
#
# COMPACT_ATOMS: atom_id res chain seq x y z
N MET A 1 29.42 60.00 16.40
CA MET A 1 30.59 59.36 17.08
C MET A 1 30.14 58.83 18.43
N ARG A 2 30.10 57.52 18.64
CA ARG A 2 29.87 56.94 19.98
C ARG A 2 31.19 57.05 20.73
N GLN A 3 31.24 57.83 21.84
CA GLN A 3 32.37 57.86 22.75
C GLN A 3 32.51 56.45 23.39
N PHE A 4 33.62 55.78 23.10
CA PHE A 4 33.99 54.58 23.84
C PHE A 4 34.35 54.99 25.26
N SER A 5 33.64 54.46 26.24
CA SER A 5 33.99 54.62 27.65
C SER A 5 35.30 53.88 27.94
N ASN A 6 36.28 54.58 28.48
CA ASN A 6 37.59 54.04 28.92
C ASN A 6 37.50 53.08 30.13
N ARG A 7 36.28 52.61 30.50
CA ARG A 7 36.05 51.64 31.56
C ARG A 7 35.67 50.30 30.96
N GLY A 8 36.48 49.75 30.11
CA GLY A 8 36.35 48.40 29.60
C GLY A 8 37.22 47.44 30.41
N PHE A 9 36.71 46.26 30.70
CA PHE A 9 37.49 45.14 31.22
C PHE A 9 38.13 44.41 30.04
N ILE A 10 39.43 44.12 30.14
CA ILE A 10 40.09 43.25 29.19
C ILE A 10 39.94 41.83 29.72
N LEU A 11 39.20 41.01 28.99
CA LEU A 11 39.04 39.59 29.27
C LEU A 11 39.91 38.78 28.32
N ASN A 12 40.59 37.77 28.81
CA ASN A 12 41.21 36.75 27.94
C ASN A 12 40.15 35.82 27.35
N ILE A 13 40.52 34.96 26.41
CA ILE A 13 39.59 34.08 25.72
C ILE A 13 38.87 33.13 26.67
N SER A 14 39.54 32.61 27.70
CA SER A 14 38.96 31.71 28.69
C SER A 14 37.97 32.44 29.62
N GLU A 15 38.28 33.68 30.02
CA GLU A 15 37.38 34.53 30.82
C GLU A 15 36.16 34.94 30.00
N LEU A 16 36.35 35.31 28.73
CA LEU A 16 35.25 35.61 27.80
C LEU A 16 34.36 34.40 27.60
N ALA A 17 34.93 33.18 27.40
CA ALA A 17 34.18 31.95 27.28
C ALA A 17 33.39 31.59 28.54
N SER A 18 33.89 31.96 29.73
CA SER A 18 33.16 31.74 31.00
C SER A 18 31.98 32.68 31.17
N VAL A 19 32.04 33.89 30.59
CA VAL A 19 30.96 34.89 30.64
C VAL A 19 29.98 34.73 29.49
N TYR A 20 30.48 34.37 28.30
CA TYR A 20 29.71 34.20 27.10
C TYR A 20 29.88 32.77 26.58
N HIS A 21 28.94 31.90 26.94
CA HIS A 21 28.89 30.54 26.46
C HIS A 21 27.50 30.25 25.88
N LEU A 22 27.47 29.39 24.88
CA LEU A 22 26.21 28.93 24.34
C LEU A 22 25.51 28.02 25.37
N PRO A 23 24.19 28.11 25.52
CA PRO A 23 23.45 27.27 26.45
C PRO A 23 23.65 25.78 26.09
N HIS A 24 23.72 24.96 27.12
CA HIS A 24 23.85 23.49 26.98
C HIS A 24 22.56 22.81 27.42
N THR A 25 22.26 21.65 26.85
CA THR A 25 21.03 20.86 27.12
C THR A 25 20.83 20.51 28.61
N SER A 26 21.88 20.54 29.41
CA SER A 26 21.79 20.34 30.89
C SER A 26 21.32 21.57 31.65
N VAL A 27 21.21 22.73 31.01
CA VAL A 27 20.78 23.99 31.63
C VAL A 27 19.52 24.48 30.93
N GLU A 28 18.36 24.17 31.53
CA GLU A 28 17.07 24.68 31.05
C GLU A 28 17.01 26.21 31.26
N THR A 29 16.96 26.95 30.16
CA THR A 29 16.81 28.40 30.19
C THR A 29 15.47 28.80 29.57
N PRO A 30 14.66 29.61 30.24
CA PRO A 30 13.42 30.15 29.65
C PRO A 30 13.73 30.90 28.35
N ASN A 31 12.88 30.71 27.33
CA ASN A 31 13.01 31.35 26.01
C ASN A 31 14.13 30.82 25.09
N ILE A 32 14.74 29.67 25.38
CA ILE A 32 15.61 28.98 24.46
C ILE A 32 14.87 27.76 23.92
N VAL A 33 14.62 27.73 22.61
CA VAL A 33 14.09 26.55 21.91
C VAL A 33 15.28 25.63 21.65
N TRP A 34 15.33 24.51 22.37
CA TRP A 34 16.29 23.44 22.11
C TRP A 34 15.85 22.67 20.87
N ALA A 35 16.62 22.76 19.78
CA ALA A 35 16.41 21.89 18.64
C ALA A 35 16.86 20.48 19.03
N SER A 36 15.92 19.54 19.06
CA SER A 36 16.21 18.15 19.40
C SER A 36 16.88 17.39 18.25
N SER A 37 16.73 17.86 17.01
CA SER A 37 17.25 17.25 15.79
C SER A 37 17.81 18.35 14.88
N LYS A 38 18.82 18.01 14.07
CA LYS A 38 19.41 18.87 13.06
C LYS A 38 18.37 19.24 12.00
N THR A 39 18.36 20.53 11.61
CA THR A 39 17.62 21.00 10.43
C THR A 39 18.58 21.21 9.27
N ALA A 40 18.17 20.86 8.06
CA ALA A 40 18.96 21.01 6.84
C ALA A 40 18.21 21.78 5.76
N GLU A 41 18.97 22.50 4.95
CA GLU A 41 18.45 23.34 3.87
C GLU A 41 17.71 22.52 2.82
N PRO A 42 16.50 22.93 2.40
CA PRO A 42 15.80 22.29 1.32
C PRO A 42 16.52 22.51 -0.02
N PRO A 43 16.44 21.56 -0.98
CA PRO A 43 17.06 21.70 -2.29
C PRO A 43 16.46 22.88 -3.06
N ALA A 44 17.31 23.60 -3.82
CA ALA A 44 16.90 24.79 -4.57
C ALA A 44 15.78 24.54 -5.60
N LYS A 45 15.65 23.29 -6.10
CA LYS A 45 14.61 22.89 -7.06
C LYS A 45 13.36 22.32 -6.38
N LEU A 46 13.19 22.51 -5.05
CA LEU A 46 12.05 21.97 -4.31
C LEU A 46 10.73 22.48 -4.93
N PRO A 47 9.76 21.59 -5.24
CA PRO A 47 8.45 22.01 -5.73
C PRO A 47 7.67 22.75 -4.63
N LEU A 48 7.65 24.07 -4.71
CA LEU A 48 6.92 24.94 -3.78
C LEU A 48 5.53 25.23 -4.33
N LEU A 49 4.55 25.31 -3.43
CA LEU A 49 3.20 25.72 -3.78
C LEU A 49 3.18 27.22 -4.03
N THR A 50 2.57 27.60 -5.15
CA THR A 50 2.42 28.99 -5.55
C THR A 50 1.12 29.62 -5.06
N GLY A 51 0.15 28.76 -4.64
CA GLY A 51 -1.22 29.15 -4.33
C GLY A 51 -2.09 29.36 -5.57
N ASP A 52 -1.58 29.05 -6.74
CA ASP A 52 -2.35 29.01 -8.00
C ASP A 52 -2.68 27.54 -8.34
N ILE A 53 -3.98 27.22 -8.39
CA ILE A 53 -4.47 25.86 -8.59
C ILE A 53 -3.91 25.23 -9.87
N SER A 54 -3.81 26.01 -10.94
CA SER A 54 -3.35 25.51 -12.24
C SER A 54 -1.85 25.20 -12.25
N ASN A 55 -1.06 25.93 -11.50
CA ASN A 55 0.38 25.71 -11.37
C ASN A 55 0.71 24.60 -10.36
N ASP A 56 -0.17 24.41 -9.38
CA ASP A 56 0.03 23.46 -8.29
C ASP A 56 -0.60 22.08 -8.57
N GLU A 57 -1.30 21.89 -9.68
CA GLU A 57 -1.95 20.62 -10.06
C GLU A 57 -0.95 19.45 -10.10
N ASP A 58 0.25 19.70 -10.58
CA ASP A 58 1.31 18.69 -10.66
C ASP A 58 1.99 18.40 -9.32
N ILE A 59 1.63 19.09 -8.23
CA ILE A 59 2.28 18.97 -6.93
C ILE A 59 1.33 18.30 -5.93
N SER A 60 1.78 17.20 -5.33
CA SER A 60 1.11 16.58 -4.18
C SER A 60 1.64 17.22 -2.91
N ALA A 61 0.87 18.15 -2.35
CA ALA A 61 1.24 18.95 -1.19
C ALA A 61 1.16 18.16 0.12
N PHE A 62 2.18 18.24 0.99
CA PHE A 62 2.17 17.59 2.31
C PHE A 62 3.09 18.22 3.35
N GLY A 63 4.03 19.07 2.94
CA GLY A 63 5.12 19.49 3.80
C GLY A 63 5.30 21.00 3.91
N LEU A 64 5.93 21.40 5.01
CA LEU A 64 6.37 22.76 5.30
C LEU A 64 7.86 22.73 5.59
N THR A 65 8.67 23.55 4.91
CA THR A 65 10.10 23.68 5.23
C THR A 65 10.29 24.26 6.63
N ASN A 66 11.37 23.87 7.31
CA ASN A 66 11.64 24.32 8.69
C ASN A 66 13.08 24.83 8.91
N PHE A 67 13.79 25.13 7.83
CA PHE A 67 15.17 25.58 7.89
C PHE A 67 15.24 27.10 8.13
N ARG A 68 15.97 27.51 9.18
CA ARG A 68 16.19 28.92 9.58
C ARG A 68 14.92 29.76 9.74
N GLY A 69 13.80 29.12 10.12
CA GLY A 69 12.52 29.79 10.30
C GLY A 69 11.80 30.19 9.01
N ILE A 70 12.29 29.71 7.86
CA ILE A 70 11.63 29.91 6.57
C ILE A 70 10.67 28.75 6.32
N ASN A 71 9.39 29.07 6.28
CA ASN A 71 8.31 28.09 6.15
C ASN A 71 7.64 28.24 4.77
N HIS A 72 8.02 27.39 3.82
CA HIS A 72 7.36 27.29 2.51
C HIS A 72 6.60 25.98 2.41
N GLN A 73 5.37 26.04 1.92
CA GLN A 73 4.61 24.84 1.60
C GLN A 73 5.19 24.17 0.36
N PHE A 74 5.39 22.87 0.41
CA PHE A 74 5.96 22.09 -0.68
C PHE A 74 5.29 20.73 -0.82
N GLY A 75 5.59 20.05 -1.92
CA GLY A 75 5.11 18.71 -2.17
C GLY A 75 6.03 17.90 -3.10
N LEU A 76 5.52 16.76 -3.55
CA LEU A 76 6.13 15.91 -4.56
C LEU A 76 5.51 16.19 -5.92
N LEU A 77 6.31 16.24 -6.95
CA LEU A 77 5.78 16.23 -8.32
C LEU A 77 5.07 14.90 -8.58
N ARG A 78 3.83 14.93 -9.09
CA ARG A 78 3.02 13.73 -9.33
C ARG A 78 3.73 12.73 -10.24
N ARG A 79 4.48 13.19 -11.25
CA ARG A 79 5.28 12.32 -12.12
C ARG A 79 6.39 11.56 -11.40
N ASP A 80 7.00 12.18 -10.35
CA ASP A 80 8.08 11.56 -9.59
C ASP A 80 7.56 10.53 -8.57
N ARG A 81 6.27 10.61 -8.18
CA ARG A 81 5.60 9.59 -7.35
C ARG A 81 5.57 8.21 -8.04
N SER A 82 5.77 8.15 -9.36
CA SER A 82 5.91 6.89 -10.09
C SER A 82 7.10 6.03 -9.61
N ARG A 83 8.01 6.60 -8.82
CA ARG A 83 9.13 5.89 -8.18
C ARG A 83 8.84 5.50 -6.74
N HIS A 84 7.59 5.49 -6.34
CA HIS A 84 7.11 5.07 -5.03
C HIS A 84 7.58 5.93 -3.85
N ILE A 85 6.87 5.85 -2.76
CA ILE A 85 7.14 6.57 -1.51
C ILE A 85 7.17 5.55 -0.37
N TYR A 86 8.21 5.62 0.46
CA TYR A 86 8.33 4.86 1.69
C TYR A 86 8.32 5.80 2.89
N ILE A 87 7.44 5.53 3.85
CA ILE A 87 7.25 6.32 5.06
C ILE A 87 7.49 5.43 6.27
N ILE A 88 8.37 5.85 7.17
CA ILE A 88 8.66 5.11 8.39
C ILE A 88 8.64 6.01 9.62
N GLY A 89 8.25 5.46 10.76
CA GLY A 89 8.30 6.15 12.05
C GLY A 89 7.43 5.50 13.10
N GLN A 90 7.72 5.81 14.35
CA GLN A 90 6.97 5.30 15.51
C GLN A 90 5.49 5.71 15.47
N THR A 91 4.67 5.02 16.27
CA THR A 91 3.25 5.38 16.45
C THR A 91 3.13 6.81 17.00
N GLY A 92 2.20 7.59 16.44
CA GLY A 92 1.97 8.97 16.84
C GLY A 92 3.00 9.98 16.33
N ALA A 93 3.98 9.57 15.51
CA ALA A 93 4.99 10.47 14.95
C ALA A 93 4.47 11.34 13.78
N GLY A 94 3.33 10.98 13.13
CA GLY A 94 2.72 11.75 12.05
C GLY A 94 2.56 11.03 10.72
N LYS A 95 2.81 9.70 10.64
CA LYS A 95 2.71 8.92 9.40
C LYS A 95 1.32 8.98 8.74
N SER A 96 0.27 8.63 9.51
CA SER A 96 -1.11 8.58 8.99
C SER A 96 -1.56 9.95 8.50
N GLY A 97 -1.24 11.04 9.22
CA GLY A 97 -1.52 12.40 8.76
C GLY A 97 -0.81 12.77 7.45
N LEU A 98 0.41 12.24 7.21
CA LEU A 98 1.10 12.42 5.92
C LEU A 98 0.41 11.65 4.79
N LEU A 99 -0.03 10.40 5.06
CA LEU A 99 -0.82 9.61 4.10
C LEU A 99 -2.13 10.31 3.74
N GLU A 100 -2.83 10.86 4.74
CA GLU A 100 -4.05 11.65 4.54
C GLU A 100 -3.81 12.87 3.66
N LEU A 101 -2.78 13.67 3.92
CA LEU A 101 -2.46 14.85 3.11
C LEU A 101 -2.19 14.49 1.64
N LEU A 102 -1.46 13.40 1.39
CA LEU A 102 -1.21 12.92 0.04
C LEU A 102 -2.50 12.43 -0.65
N ALA A 103 -3.34 11.66 0.06
CA ALA A 103 -4.62 11.19 -0.46
C ALA A 103 -5.59 12.35 -0.68
N LEU A 104 -5.61 13.34 0.21
CA LEU A 104 -6.40 14.56 0.08
C LEU A 104 -6.00 15.35 -1.17
N SER A 105 -4.71 15.47 -1.46
CA SER A 105 -4.23 16.07 -2.70
C SER A 105 -4.73 15.30 -3.93
N ASP A 106 -4.82 13.97 -3.86
CA ASP A 106 -5.33 13.16 -4.97
C ASP A 106 -6.85 13.30 -5.15
N VAL A 107 -7.63 13.36 -4.06
CA VAL A 107 -9.07 13.66 -4.13
C VAL A 107 -9.30 15.01 -4.81
N PHE A 108 -8.56 16.02 -4.36
CA PHE A 108 -8.69 17.39 -4.79
C PHE A 108 -8.45 17.56 -6.30
N TYR A 109 -7.39 16.93 -6.81
CA TYR A 109 -7.02 16.96 -8.23
C TYR A 109 -7.63 15.81 -9.06
N ASN A 110 -8.73 15.23 -8.60
CA ASN A 110 -9.51 14.23 -9.33
C ASN A 110 -8.68 13.00 -9.77
N GLN A 111 -7.72 12.57 -8.93
CA GLN A 111 -6.93 11.37 -9.18
C GLN A 111 -7.64 10.11 -8.70
N GLY A 112 -7.31 8.97 -9.32
CA GLY A 112 -7.75 7.66 -8.86
C GLY A 112 -6.78 7.08 -7.84
N TYR A 113 -7.30 6.51 -6.75
CA TYR A 113 -6.45 5.92 -5.72
C TYR A 113 -7.14 4.80 -4.94
N CYS A 114 -6.33 4.03 -4.23
CA CYS A 114 -6.78 3.02 -3.28
C CYS A 114 -6.11 3.26 -1.93
N VAL A 115 -6.88 3.23 -0.85
CA VAL A 115 -6.42 3.23 0.54
C VAL A 115 -6.65 1.85 1.12
N ILE A 116 -5.63 1.26 1.77
CA ILE A 116 -5.74 0.03 2.56
C ILE A 116 -5.27 0.34 3.98
N ASP A 117 -6.22 0.35 4.91
CA ASP A 117 -6.01 0.75 6.28
C ASP A 117 -6.41 -0.35 7.27
N PRO A 118 -5.45 -0.93 8.02
CA PRO A 118 -5.73 -1.96 9.03
C PRO A 118 -6.29 -1.40 10.35
N HIS A 119 -6.24 -0.08 10.55
CA HIS A 119 -6.75 0.57 11.76
C HIS A 119 -8.18 1.10 11.56
N GLY A 120 -8.48 1.66 10.40
CA GLY A 120 -9.77 2.18 10.01
C GLY A 120 -9.92 3.70 10.11
N ASP A 121 -9.08 4.37 10.90
CA ASP A 121 -9.15 5.81 11.13
C ASP A 121 -8.84 6.61 9.84
N PHE A 122 -7.74 6.28 9.17
CA PHE A 122 -7.36 6.90 7.90
C PHE A 122 -8.43 6.66 6.82
N ALA A 123 -9.00 5.46 6.75
CA ALA A 123 -10.06 5.14 5.81
C ALA A 123 -11.31 6.00 6.04
N ILE A 124 -11.73 6.16 7.29
CA ILE A 124 -12.91 6.96 7.67
C ILE A 124 -12.68 8.45 7.39
N ASP A 125 -11.54 8.99 7.83
CA ASP A 125 -11.21 10.40 7.64
C ASP A 125 -11.06 10.73 6.16
N ASN A 126 -10.47 9.83 5.36
CA ASN A 126 -10.37 10.00 3.91
C ASN A 126 -11.74 10.14 3.24
N LEU A 127 -12.76 9.35 3.65
CA LEU A 127 -14.09 9.42 3.06
C LEU A 127 -14.77 10.79 3.29
N ARG A 128 -14.50 11.43 4.44
CA ARG A 128 -15.09 12.74 4.76
C ARG A 128 -14.64 13.85 3.82
N PHE A 129 -13.44 13.73 3.25
CA PHE A 129 -12.89 14.70 2.32
C PHE A 129 -13.37 14.52 0.87
N VAL A 130 -14.05 13.42 0.55
CA VAL A 130 -14.53 13.19 -0.80
C VAL A 130 -15.67 14.18 -1.14
N PRO A 131 -15.54 14.99 -2.18
CA PRO A 131 -16.58 15.95 -2.57
C PRO A 131 -17.82 15.23 -3.12
N GLU A 132 -18.97 15.88 -3.04
CA GLU A 132 -20.26 15.35 -3.49
C GLU A 132 -20.21 14.87 -4.95
N SER A 133 -19.48 15.58 -5.80
CA SER A 133 -19.31 15.24 -7.22
C SER A 133 -18.66 13.86 -7.45
N ARG A 134 -17.92 13.34 -6.47
CA ARG A 134 -17.18 12.07 -6.56
C ARG A 134 -17.76 10.94 -5.71
N ILE A 135 -18.89 11.14 -5.03
CA ILE A 135 -19.54 10.08 -4.21
C ILE A 135 -19.73 8.80 -5.04
N LYS A 136 -20.15 8.94 -6.31
CA LYS A 136 -20.38 7.82 -7.25
C LYS A 136 -19.11 7.11 -7.70
N ASP A 137 -17.95 7.72 -7.49
CA ASP A 137 -16.66 7.13 -7.84
C ASP A 137 -16.10 6.27 -6.68
N VAL A 138 -16.69 6.33 -5.48
CA VAL A 138 -16.16 5.64 -4.31
C VAL A 138 -16.71 4.23 -4.18
N VAL A 139 -15.80 3.29 -4.03
CA VAL A 139 -16.07 1.92 -3.58
C VAL A 139 -15.57 1.81 -2.14
N TYR A 140 -16.46 1.64 -1.18
CA TYR A 140 -16.09 1.46 0.22
C TYR A 140 -16.17 -0.01 0.60
N PHE A 141 -15.01 -0.65 0.81
CA PHE A 141 -14.91 -2.03 1.25
C PHE A 141 -14.68 -2.07 2.76
N ASN A 142 -15.72 -2.42 3.51
CA ASN A 142 -15.69 -2.51 4.96
C ASN A 142 -16.23 -3.86 5.45
N PRO A 143 -15.37 -4.84 5.77
CA PRO A 143 -15.79 -6.14 6.32
C PRO A 143 -16.54 -6.07 7.65
N ALA A 144 -16.37 -5.00 8.43
CA ALA A 144 -17.10 -4.79 9.69
C ALA A 144 -18.56 -4.45 9.48
N ASP A 145 -18.97 -4.05 8.26
CA ASP A 145 -20.37 -3.87 7.88
C ASP A 145 -21.03 -5.23 7.57
N THR A 146 -21.25 -6.01 8.62
CA THR A 146 -21.77 -7.37 8.51
C THR A 146 -23.19 -7.46 7.98
N ALA A 147 -23.94 -6.36 7.99
CA ALA A 147 -25.32 -6.30 7.46
C ALA A 147 -25.33 -6.24 5.92
N PHE A 148 -24.29 -5.68 5.32
CA PHE A 148 -24.15 -5.48 3.88
C PHE A 148 -22.77 -5.91 3.38
N PRO A 149 -22.46 -7.22 3.35
CA PRO A 149 -21.16 -7.70 2.89
C PRO A 149 -20.93 -7.38 1.41
N VAL A 150 -19.78 -6.74 1.13
CA VAL A 150 -19.31 -6.45 -0.21
C VAL A 150 -18.60 -7.69 -0.76
N ALA A 151 -18.98 -8.18 -1.94
CA ALA A 151 -18.40 -9.38 -2.53
C ALA A 151 -16.97 -9.13 -3.02
N PHE A 152 -16.09 -10.05 -2.66
CA PHE A 152 -14.71 -10.09 -3.16
C PHE A 152 -14.25 -11.54 -3.34
N ASN A 153 -14.11 -12.00 -4.58
CA ASN A 153 -13.65 -13.35 -4.90
C ASN A 153 -12.20 -13.35 -5.35
N PRO A 154 -11.25 -13.85 -4.54
CA PRO A 154 -9.85 -13.97 -4.93
C PRO A 154 -9.62 -14.87 -6.14
N LEU A 155 -10.52 -15.86 -6.39
CA LEU A 155 -10.43 -16.79 -7.51
C LEU A 155 -11.12 -16.28 -8.79
N GLU A 156 -11.73 -15.10 -8.79
CA GLU A 156 -12.38 -14.57 -9.98
C GLU A 156 -11.38 -14.41 -11.13
N VAL A 157 -11.68 -15.06 -12.27
CA VAL A 157 -10.87 -15.07 -13.49
C VAL A 157 -11.49 -14.12 -14.50
N THR A 158 -10.79 -13.04 -14.81
CA THR A 158 -11.17 -12.10 -15.89
C THR A 158 -10.50 -12.46 -17.22
N ASP A 159 -9.32 -13.08 -17.16
CA ASP A 159 -8.52 -13.47 -18.31
C ASP A 159 -8.01 -14.91 -18.07
N PRO A 160 -8.43 -15.89 -18.88
CA PRO A 160 -8.00 -17.28 -18.75
C PRO A 160 -6.49 -17.49 -18.79
N ALA A 161 -5.75 -16.65 -19.51
CA ALA A 161 -4.29 -16.74 -19.58
C ALA A 161 -3.60 -16.43 -18.23
N LYS A 162 -4.30 -15.77 -17.31
CA LYS A 162 -3.76 -15.36 -16.01
C LYS A 162 -4.07 -16.34 -14.86
N LYS A 163 -4.74 -17.45 -15.12
CA LYS A 163 -5.04 -18.49 -14.11
C LYS A 163 -3.81 -18.94 -13.31
N PRO A 164 -2.64 -19.25 -13.93
CA PRO A 164 -1.46 -19.64 -13.19
C PRO A 164 -0.95 -18.55 -12.23
N ASN A 165 -1.07 -17.29 -12.62
CA ASN A 165 -0.66 -16.17 -11.78
C ASN A 165 -1.61 -16.03 -10.58
N ILE A 166 -2.93 -16.09 -10.81
CA ILE A 166 -3.93 -16.06 -9.72
C ILE A 166 -3.67 -17.19 -8.73
N CYS A 167 -3.42 -18.41 -9.23
CA CYS A 167 -3.10 -19.57 -8.40
C CYS A 167 -1.85 -19.31 -7.54
N SER A 168 -0.76 -18.82 -8.14
CA SER A 168 0.49 -18.57 -7.45
C SER A 168 0.36 -17.48 -6.40
N GLU A 169 -0.40 -16.44 -6.69
CA GLU A 169 -0.64 -15.34 -5.76
C GLU A 169 -1.50 -15.76 -4.56
N VAL A 170 -2.56 -16.54 -4.79
CA VAL A 170 -3.38 -17.09 -3.70
C VAL A 170 -2.54 -18.00 -2.80
N ILE A 171 -1.68 -18.83 -3.38
CA ILE A 171 -0.72 -19.65 -2.63
C ILE A 171 0.23 -18.77 -1.83
N GLY A 172 0.77 -17.71 -2.43
CA GLY A 172 1.67 -16.76 -1.75
C GLY A 172 1.05 -16.10 -0.52
N VAL A 173 -0.21 -15.67 -0.63
CA VAL A 173 -0.96 -15.10 0.51
C VAL A 173 -1.14 -16.14 1.61
N LEU A 174 -1.59 -17.35 1.29
CA LEU A 174 -1.81 -18.40 2.26
C LEU A 174 -0.50 -18.90 2.89
N LYS A 175 0.58 -19.01 2.10
CA LYS A 175 1.91 -19.36 2.58
C LYS A 175 2.43 -18.36 3.61
N ARG A 176 2.28 -17.06 3.34
CA ARG A 176 2.65 -16.01 4.27
C ARG A 176 1.87 -16.14 5.59
N MET A 177 0.55 -16.35 5.50
CA MET A 177 -0.33 -16.41 6.67
C MET A 177 -0.01 -17.59 7.59
N PHE A 178 0.36 -18.74 7.01
CA PHE A 178 0.58 -19.96 7.77
C PHE A 178 2.06 -20.27 8.06
N GLY A 179 3.00 -19.46 7.55
CA GLY A 179 4.42 -19.47 7.90
C GLY A 179 5.04 -20.87 8.02
N ASP A 180 5.62 -21.14 9.18
CA ASP A 180 6.35 -22.38 9.46
C ASP A 180 5.52 -23.68 9.36
N SER A 181 4.19 -23.55 9.41
CA SER A 181 3.29 -24.70 9.23
C SER A 181 3.01 -25.04 7.77
N TRP A 182 3.65 -24.34 6.82
CA TRP A 182 3.53 -24.57 5.39
C TRP A 182 4.51 -25.63 4.90
N GLY A 183 4.00 -26.68 4.25
CA GLY A 183 4.83 -27.78 3.75
C GLY A 183 4.70 -28.01 2.25
N PRO A 184 5.73 -28.57 1.58
CA PRO A 184 5.73 -28.79 0.14
C PRO A 184 4.53 -29.61 -0.36
N ARG A 185 4.13 -30.66 0.39
CA ARG A 185 2.99 -31.51 0.04
C ARG A 185 1.67 -30.77 0.10
N LEU A 186 1.49 -29.91 1.11
CA LEU A 186 0.32 -29.02 1.23
C LEU A 186 0.24 -28.09 0.03
N GLU A 187 1.35 -27.44 -0.31
CA GLU A 187 1.41 -26.52 -1.46
C GLU A 187 1.09 -27.24 -2.77
N HIS A 188 1.62 -28.43 -2.97
CA HIS A 188 1.37 -29.24 -4.15
C HIS A 188 -0.12 -29.56 -4.32
N ILE A 189 -0.78 -30.07 -3.27
CA ILE A 189 -2.21 -30.39 -3.29
C ILE A 189 -3.03 -29.14 -3.53
N LEU A 190 -2.75 -28.06 -2.79
CA LEU A 190 -3.48 -26.80 -2.90
C LEU A 190 -3.34 -26.17 -4.30
N ARG A 191 -2.16 -26.25 -4.92
CA ARG A 191 -1.91 -25.75 -6.26
C ARG A 191 -2.79 -26.42 -7.30
N TYR A 192 -2.85 -27.75 -7.31
CA TYR A 192 -3.71 -28.48 -8.25
C TYR A 192 -5.20 -28.33 -7.92
N THR A 193 -5.53 -28.12 -6.64
CA THR A 193 -6.90 -27.78 -6.22
C THR A 193 -7.32 -26.45 -6.79
N LEU A 194 -6.50 -25.43 -6.63
CA LEU A 194 -6.79 -24.08 -7.15
C LEU A 194 -6.84 -24.05 -8.68
N LEU A 195 -5.91 -24.71 -9.36
CA LEU A 195 -5.92 -24.76 -10.83
C LEU A 195 -7.20 -25.41 -11.37
N ALA A 196 -7.66 -26.52 -10.75
CA ALA A 196 -8.91 -27.14 -11.12
C ALA A 196 -10.14 -26.23 -10.87
N LEU A 197 -10.16 -25.53 -9.73
CA LEU A 197 -11.24 -24.58 -9.42
C LEU A 197 -11.23 -23.37 -10.37
N LEU A 198 -10.07 -22.88 -10.78
CA LEU A 198 -9.95 -21.76 -11.71
C LEU A 198 -10.44 -22.11 -13.14
N ASP A 199 -10.52 -23.39 -13.48
CA ASP A 199 -11.11 -23.83 -14.76
C ASP A 199 -12.64 -23.88 -14.73
N ARG A 200 -13.24 -24.11 -13.56
CA ARG A 200 -14.69 -24.14 -13.36
C ARG A 200 -15.23 -22.73 -13.13
N PRO A 201 -16.29 -22.29 -13.82
CA PRO A 201 -16.90 -20.99 -13.58
C PRO A 201 -17.56 -20.91 -12.18
N SER A 202 -17.60 -19.70 -11.64
CA SER A 202 -18.32 -19.37 -10.39
C SER A 202 -17.82 -20.09 -9.12
N THR A 203 -16.55 -20.50 -9.10
CA THR A 203 -15.91 -21.10 -7.93
C THR A 203 -15.36 -20.04 -6.98
N THR A 204 -15.27 -20.41 -5.70
CA THR A 204 -14.79 -19.57 -4.60
C THR A 204 -13.75 -20.32 -3.76
N LEU A 205 -13.10 -19.64 -2.81
CA LEU A 205 -12.20 -20.29 -1.85
C LEU A 205 -12.91 -21.32 -0.95
N LEU A 206 -14.24 -21.24 -0.80
CA LEU A 206 -15.03 -22.23 -0.05
C LEU A 206 -15.03 -23.60 -0.75
N ASP A 207 -14.90 -23.63 -2.08
CA ASP A 207 -14.92 -24.84 -2.88
C ASP A 207 -13.63 -25.66 -2.78
N ILE A 208 -12.55 -25.12 -2.17
CA ILE A 208 -11.33 -25.88 -1.89
C ILE A 208 -11.66 -27.10 -1.05
N SER A 209 -12.40 -26.92 0.05
CA SER A 209 -12.78 -28.02 0.92
C SER A 209 -13.69 -29.03 0.22
N ARG A 210 -14.62 -28.54 -0.61
CA ARG A 210 -15.53 -29.38 -1.38
C ARG A 210 -14.78 -30.25 -2.40
N LEU A 211 -13.85 -29.64 -3.16
CA LEU A 211 -13.07 -30.39 -4.16
C LEU A 211 -12.23 -31.50 -3.52
N LEU A 212 -11.73 -31.28 -2.30
CA LEU A 212 -10.91 -32.26 -1.58
C LEU A 212 -11.73 -33.38 -0.94
N THR A 213 -12.96 -33.13 -0.48
CA THR A 213 -13.76 -34.09 0.28
C THR A 213 -14.90 -34.73 -0.52
N ASP A 214 -15.47 -34.01 -1.49
CA ASP A 214 -16.62 -34.43 -2.26
C ASP A 214 -16.20 -35.04 -3.62
N LYS A 215 -16.45 -36.33 -3.80
CA LYS A 215 -16.08 -37.08 -5.02
C LYS A 215 -16.88 -36.62 -6.26
N ASP A 216 -18.15 -36.30 -6.08
CA ASP A 216 -19.04 -35.92 -7.18
C ASP A 216 -18.74 -34.50 -7.66
N PHE A 217 -18.61 -33.55 -6.71
CA PHE A 217 -18.18 -32.20 -7.03
C PHE A 217 -16.80 -32.18 -7.71
N ARG A 218 -15.89 -33.02 -7.25
CA ARG A 218 -14.56 -33.16 -7.86
C ARG A 218 -14.68 -33.68 -9.30
N LYS A 219 -15.48 -34.75 -9.56
CA LYS A 219 -15.69 -35.29 -10.90
C LYS A 219 -16.25 -34.22 -11.84
N GLU A 220 -17.31 -33.53 -11.43
CA GLU A 220 -17.90 -32.43 -12.19
C GLU A 220 -16.92 -31.31 -12.47
N THR A 221 -16.09 -30.90 -11.46
CA THR A 221 -15.08 -29.87 -11.65
C THR A 221 -14.01 -30.28 -12.65
N LEU A 222 -13.58 -31.54 -12.63
CA LEU A 222 -12.56 -32.02 -13.53
C LEU A 222 -13.05 -32.13 -15.01
N ASP A 223 -14.37 -32.14 -15.23
CA ASP A 223 -14.93 -32.09 -16.59
C ASP A 223 -14.74 -30.73 -17.26
N TYR A 224 -14.51 -29.67 -16.47
CA TYR A 224 -14.12 -28.33 -16.98
C TYR A 224 -12.62 -28.21 -17.25
N CYS A 225 -11.78 -29.07 -16.65
CA CYS A 225 -10.33 -28.96 -16.75
C CYS A 225 -9.82 -29.41 -18.11
N GLN A 226 -9.04 -28.55 -18.77
CA GLN A 226 -8.39 -28.83 -20.04
C GLN A 226 -6.89 -29.14 -19.90
N ASP A 227 -6.26 -28.67 -18.80
CA ASP A 227 -4.84 -28.87 -18.55
C ASP A 227 -4.55 -30.33 -18.21
N VAL A 228 -3.75 -30.98 -19.08
CA VAL A 228 -3.36 -32.38 -18.94
C VAL A 228 -2.63 -32.62 -17.61
N THR A 229 -1.83 -31.69 -17.15
CA THR A 229 -1.06 -31.79 -15.90
C THR A 229 -1.98 -31.83 -14.70
N VAL A 230 -3.01 -30.96 -14.68
CA VAL A 230 -4.03 -30.92 -13.61
C VAL A 230 -4.82 -32.26 -13.63
N LEU A 231 -5.24 -32.73 -14.79
CA LEU A 231 -5.95 -33.99 -14.92
C LEU A 231 -5.08 -35.20 -14.51
N GLN A 232 -3.77 -35.17 -14.82
CA GLN A 232 -2.84 -36.22 -14.44
C GLN A 232 -2.71 -36.30 -12.91
N PHE A 233 -2.56 -35.19 -12.21
CA PHE A 233 -2.54 -35.15 -10.74
C PHE A 233 -3.81 -35.82 -10.17
N TRP A 234 -4.99 -35.37 -10.60
CA TRP A 234 -6.25 -35.84 -10.03
C TRP A 234 -6.57 -37.27 -10.35
N LYS A 235 -6.27 -37.75 -11.57
CA LYS A 235 -6.59 -39.09 -12.03
C LYS A 235 -5.55 -40.16 -11.66
N HIS A 236 -4.26 -39.80 -11.75
CA HIS A 236 -3.16 -40.74 -11.59
C HIS A 236 -2.38 -40.64 -10.29
N GLU A 237 -2.37 -39.49 -9.65
CA GLU A 237 -1.73 -39.31 -8.35
C GLU A 237 -2.76 -39.39 -7.21
N PHE A 238 -3.64 -38.39 -7.12
CA PHE A 238 -4.65 -38.34 -6.05
C PHE A 238 -5.66 -39.50 -6.12
N GLY A 239 -6.08 -39.89 -7.33
CA GLY A 239 -7.04 -40.94 -7.54
C GLY A 239 -6.54 -42.36 -7.17
N GLN A 240 -5.21 -42.56 -7.03
CA GLN A 240 -4.61 -43.82 -6.60
C GLN A 240 -4.36 -43.88 -5.08
N TRP A 241 -4.53 -42.78 -4.36
CA TRP A 241 -4.35 -42.76 -2.92
C TRP A 241 -5.48 -43.54 -2.22
N ASN A 242 -5.10 -44.35 -1.22
CA ASN A 242 -6.10 -44.97 -0.35
C ASN A 242 -6.72 -43.95 0.60
N GLU A 243 -7.83 -44.24 1.22
CA GLU A 243 -8.59 -43.31 2.08
C GLU A 243 -7.73 -42.75 3.24
N LYS A 244 -6.83 -43.56 3.80
CA LYS A 244 -5.93 -43.10 4.87
C LYS A 244 -4.94 -42.04 4.33
N GLN A 245 -4.34 -42.29 3.16
CA GLN A 245 -3.43 -41.35 2.52
C GLN A 245 -4.13 -40.05 2.11
N VAL A 246 -5.36 -40.15 1.60
CA VAL A 246 -6.17 -38.98 1.27
C VAL A 246 -6.39 -38.15 2.53
N ASN A 247 -6.94 -38.73 3.60
CA ASN A 247 -7.25 -38.02 4.84
C ASN A 247 -6.02 -37.36 5.47
N GLU A 248 -4.89 -38.06 5.54
CA GLU A 248 -3.63 -37.51 6.06
C GLU A 248 -3.10 -36.36 5.20
N SER A 249 -3.28 -36.42 3.90
CA SER A 249 -2.74 -35.44 2.94
C SER A 249 -3.57 -34.18 2.86
N ILE A 250 -4.92 -34.29 2.91
CA ILE A 250 -5.83 -33.16 2.81
C ILE A 250 -6.05 -32.44 4.14
N ALA A 251 -5.87 -33.13 5.29
CA ALA A 251 -6.13 -32.54 6.62
C ALA A 251 -5.37 -31.20 6.86
N PRO A 252 -4.08 -31.08 6.52
CA PRO A 252 -3.40 -29.79 6.65
C PRO A 252 -4.00 -28.66 5.81
N VAL A 253 -4.49 -28.97 4.60
CA VAL A 253 -5.16 -27.98 3.73
C VAL A 253 -6.50 -27.58 4.34
N LEU A 254 -7.31 -28.57 4.73
CA LEU A 254 -8.64 -28.31 5.32
C LEU A 254 -8.55 -27.51 6.60
N ASN A 255 -7.58 -27.79 7.48
CA ASN A 255 -7.37 -27.05 8.71
C ASN A 255 -7.05 -25.58 8.42
N LYS A 256 -6.22 -25.29 7.43
CA LYS A 256 -5.85 -23.92 7.08
C LYS A 256 -6.98 -23.17 6.39
N VAL A 257 -7.61 -23.78 5.40
CA VAL A 257 -8.76 -23.19 4.72
C VAL A 257 -9.92 -23.00 5.68
N GLY A 258 -10.20 -24.01 6.53
CA GLY A 258 -11.23 -23.95 7.55
C GLY A 258 -11.05 -22.83 8.56
N ALA A 259 -9.81 -22.51 8.91
CA ALA A 259 -9.52 -21.45 9.88
C ALA A 259 -10.12 -20.09 9.50
N PHE A 260 -10.03 -19.70 8.23
CA PHE A 260 -10.58 -18.40 7.78
C PHE A 260 -12.00 -18.50 7.19
N THR A 261 -12.37 -19.63 6.56
CA THR A 261 -13.71 -19.81 5.99
C THR A 261 -14.80 -20.08 7.06
N ALA A 262 -14.42 -20.52 8.25
CA ALA A 262 -15.34 -20.67 9.38
C ALA A 262 -15.87 -19.33 9.89
N ASN A 263 -15.13 -18.25 9.73
CA ASN A 263 -15.57 -16.92 10.14
C ASN A 263 -16.70 -16.42 9.22
N PRO A 264 -17.89 -16.09 9.74
CA PRO A 264 -19.02 -15.63 8.92
C PRO A 264 -18.71 -14.34 8.13
N ILE A 265 -17.93 -13.42 8.70
CA ILE A 265 -17.53 -12.15 8.04
C ILE A 265 -16.77 -12.49 6.75
N ILE A 266 -15.72 -13.29 6.88
CA ILE A 266 -14.88 -13.67 5.74
C ILE A 266 -15.69 -14.49 4.73
N ARG A 267 -16.44 -15.50 5.22
CA ARG A 267 -17.23 -16.38 4.37
C ARG A 267 -18.23 -15.62 3.50
N ASN A 268 -18.92 -14.63 4.06
CA ASN A 268 -19.92 -13.85 3.31
C ASN A 268 -19.27 -12.93 2.27
N ILE A 269 -18.00 -12.57 2.43
CA ILE A 269 -17.22 -11.77 1.46
C ILE A 269 -16.69 -12.65 0.34
N ILE A 270 -15.89 -13.69 0.70
CA ILE A 270 -15.14 -14.50 -0.28
C ILE A 270 -15.97 -15.66 -0.85
N GLY A 271 -17.13 -15.94 -0.29
CA GLY A 271 -18.03 -17.03 -0.74
C GLY A 271 -18.98 -16.61 -1.85
N GLN A 272 -18.97 -15.36 -2.26
CA GLN A 272 -19.74 -14.87 -3.40
C GLN A 272 -18.95 -15.10 -4.70
N PRO A 273 -19.54 -15.73 -5.76
CA PRO A 273 -18.80 -16.13 -6.95
C PRO A 273 -18.23 -14.97 -7.78
N LYS A 274 -18.86 -13.80 -7.73
CA LYS A 274 -18.44 -12.60 -8.46
C LYS A 274 -18.14 -11.49 -7.47
N SER A 275 -17.04 -10.79 -7.69
CA SER A 275 -16.72 -9.57 -6.95
C SER A 275 -17.68 -8.45 -7.33
N SER A 276 -18.07 -7.62 -6.37
CA SER A 276 -18.98 -6.47 -6.58
C SER A 276 -18.31 -5.34 -7.38
N PHE A 277 -17.00 -5.31 -7.41
CA PHE A 277 -16.22 -4.29 -8.08
C PHE A 277 -15.05 -4.87 -8.86
N ASN A 278 -14.64 -4.16 -9.91
CA ASN A 278 -13.49 -4.54 -10.74
C ASN A 278 -12.35 -3.54 -10.54
N ILE A 279 -11.25 -3.99 -9.94
CA ILE A 279 -10.11 -3.14 -9.58
C ILE A 279 -9.46 -2.54 -10.85
N ARG A 280 -9.35 -3.29 -11.95
CA ARG A 280 -8.82 -2.78 -13.21
C ARG A 280 -9.68 -1.60 -13.72
N LYS A 281 -11.00 -1.74 -13.68
CA LYS A 281 -11.93 -0.67 -14.08
C LYS A 281 -11.82 0.55 -13.16
N ILE A 282 -11.67 0.33 -11.84
CA ILE A 282 -11.43 1.40 -10.86
C ILE A 282 -10.17 2.20 -11.23
N MET A 283 -9.09 1.52 -11.58
CA MET A 283 -7.84 2.15 -11.99
C MET A 283 -7.98 2.96 -13.28
N ASP A 284 -8.60 2.38 -14.31
CA ASP A 284 -8.70 3.00 -15.63
C ASP A 284 -9.67 4.18 -15.65
N GLU A 285 -10.75 4.12 -14.88
CA GLU A 285 -11.72 5.20 -14.72
C GLU A 285 -11.25 6.27 -13.71
N GLY A 286 -10.20 5.99 -12.92
CA GLY A 286 -9.69 6.91 -11.89
C GLY A 286 -10.64 7.05 -10.71
N LYS A 287 -11.31 5.96 -10.33
CA LYS A 287 -12.18 5.88 -9.16
C LYS A 287 -11.40 5.73 -7.87
N ILE A 288 -12.10 5.74 -6.77
CA ILE A 288 -11.56 5.66 -5.40
C ILE A 288 -11.98 4.33 -4.79
N LEU A 289 -11.00 3.56 -4.29
CA LEU A 289 -11.25 2.36 -3.50
C LEU A 289 -10.75 2.57 -2.08
N VAL A 290 -11.65 2.61 -1.12
CA VAL A 290 -11.28 2.73 0.31
C VAL A 290 -11.56 1.40 1.00
N VAL A 291 -10.48 0.80 1.50
CA VAL A 291 -10.49 -0.50 2.18
C VAL A 291 -10.23 -0.28 3.67
N ASN A 292 -11.29 -0.41 4.46
CA ASN A 292 -11.26 -0.31 5.91
C ASN A 292 -11.21 -1.71 6.53
N LEU A 293 -10.05 -2.13 7.00
CA LEU A 293 -9.86 -3.47 7.56
C LEU A 293 -9.91 -3.50 9.08
N SER A 294 -10.12 -2.38 9.75
CA SER A 294 -10.31 -2.20 11.22
C SER A 294 -10.06 -3.47 12.04
N LYS A 295 -8.79 -3.87 12.22
CA LYS A 295 -8.40 -5.13 12.86
C LYS A 295 -9.02 -5.33 14.25
N GLY A 296 -9.33 -4.22 14.93
CA GLY A 296 -10.06 -4.25 16.20
C GLY A 296 -11.50 -4.75 16.11
N LEU A 297 -12.13 -4.65 14.92
CA LEU A 297 -13.52 -5.07 14.68
C LEU A 297 -13.61 -6.45 14.04
N ILE A 298 -12.71 -6.76 13.08
CA ILE A 298 -12.78 -8.01 12.32
C ILE A 298 -11.77 -9.07 12.75
N GLY A 299 -10.80 -8.70 13.58
CA GLY A 299 -9.67 -9.54 14.00
C GLY A 299 -8.45 -9.39 13.09
N GLU A 300 -7.26 -9.58 13.67
CA GLU A 300 -5.97 -9.35 13.00
C GLU A 300 -5.77 -10.30 11.80
N ASP A 301 -6.00 -11.61 12.00
CA ASP A 301 -5.84 -12.61 10.94
C ASP A 301 -6.76 -12.35 9.75
N ASN A 302 -8.01 -11.95 10.01
CA ASN A 302 -8.99 -11.63 8.97
C ASN A 302 -8.59 -10.37 8.20
N ALA A 303 -8.11 -9.34 8.89
CA ALA A 303 -7.60 -8.12 8.28
C ALA A 303 -6.38 -8.42 7.39
N ALA A 304 -5.43 -9.22 7.90
CA ALA A 304 -4.23 -9.60 7.17
C ALA A 304 -4.54 -10.39 5.89
N ILE A 305 -5.44 -11.39 5.95
CA ILE A 305 -5.78 -12.20 4.77
C ILE A 305 -6.53 -11.42 3.70
N LEU A 306 -7.54 -10.62 4.09
CA LEU A 306 -8.31 -9.81 3.14
C LEU A 306 -7.42 -8.73 2.51
N GLY A 307 -6.61 -8.05 3.31
CA GLY A 307 -5.68 -7.04 2.83
C GLY A 307 -4.63 -7.60 1.88
N ALA A 308 -4.04 -8.76 2.20
CA ALA A 308 -3.09 -9.42 1.32
C ALA A 308 -3.72 -9.84 -0.01
N PHE A 309 -4.93 -10.39 -0.01
CA PHE A 309 -5.66 -10.70 -1.25
C PHE A 309 -5.99 -9.44 -2.07
N LEU A 310 -6.39 -8.34 -1.40
CA LEU A 310 -6.71 -7.10 -2.09
C LEU A 310 -5.45 -6.47 -2.72
N VAL A 311 -4.34 -6.38 -1.98
CA VAL A 311 -3.05 -5.90 -2.50
C VAL A 311 -2.62 -6.71 -3.72
N THR A 312 -2.73 -8.04 -3.63
CA THR A 312 -2.41 -8.95 -4.73
C THR A 312 -3.33 -8.73 -5.95
N LYS A 313 -4.63 -8.52 -5.74
CA LYS A 313 -5.55 -8.23 -6.84
C LYS A 313 -5.30 -6.85 -7.46
N VAL A 314 -4.91 -5.84 -6.68
CA VAL A 314 -4.45 -4.53 -7.18
C VAL A 314 -3.23 -4.72 -8.08
N GLN A 315 -2.27 -5.55 -7.67
CA GLN A 315 -1.11 -5.90 -8.48
C GLN A 315 -1.50 -6.55 -9.81
N LEU A 316 -2.30 -7.61 -9.76
CA LEU A 316 -2.75 -8.32 -10.97
C LEU A 316 -3.54 -7.40 -11.92
N ALA A 317 -4.37 -6.51 -11.35
CA ALA A 317 -5.10 -5.51 -12.11
C ALA A 317 -4.14 -4.50 -12.78
N ALA A 318 -3.12 -4.03 -12.06
CA ALA A 318 -2.10 -3.15 -12.63
C ALA A 318 -1.33 -3.85 -13.76
N MET A 319 -0.83 -5.07 -13.52
CA MET A 319 -0.10 -5.85 -14.55
C MET A 319 -0.96 -6.14 -15.79
N SER A 320 -2.29 -6.25 -15.63
CA SER A 320 -3.20 -6.44 -16.76
C SER A 320 -3.23 -5.25 -17.72
N ARG A 321 -2.78 -4.05 -17.26
CA ARG A 321 -2.68 -2.84 -18.08
C ARG A 321 -1.56 -2.90 -19.13
N SER A 322 -0.82 -4.02 -19.19
CA SER A 322 0.12 -4.31 -20.28
C SER A 322 -0.55 -4.39 -21.66
N ASP A 323 -1.88 -4.56 -21.71
CA ASP A 323 -2.69 -4.51 -22.95
C ASP A 323 -2.85 -3.08 -23.51
N ILE A 324 -2.57 -2.03 -22.71
CA ILE A 324 -2.49 -0.65 -23.17
C ILE A 324 -1.07 -0.42 -23.71
N PRO A 325 -0.89 -0.23 -25.04
CA PRO A 325 0.45 -0.18 -25.64
C PRO A 325 1.34 0.94 -25.14
N ASP A 326 0.81 2.17 -25.07
CA ASP A 326 1.60 3.32 -24.59
C ASP A 326 1.47 3.45 -23.07
N VAL A 327 2.61 3.53 -22.39
CA VAL A 327 2.68 3.73 -20.94
C VAL A 327 2.05 5.06 -20.53
N LYS A 328 2.09 6.08 -21.40
CA LYS A 328 1.51 7.39 -21.13
C LYS A 328 -0.02 7.39 -21.09
N ASP A 329 -0.65 6.42 -21.76
CA ASP A 329 -2.09 6.24 -21.77
C ASP A 329 -2.62 5.49 -20.55
N ARG A 330 -1.70 4.91 -19.75
CA ARG A 330 -2.01 4.27 -18.48
C ARG A 330 -2.22 5.35 -17.42
N ARG A 331 -3.47 5.65 -17.12
CA ARG A 331 -3.82 6.65 -16.10
C ARG A 331 -3.10 6.34 -14.78
N PRO A 332 -2.38 7.29 -14.15
CA PRO A 332 -1.76 7.08 -12.85
C PRO A 332 -2.80 6.68 -11.81
N PHE A 333 -2.46 5.68 -10.99
CA PHE A 333 -3.28 5.22 -9.88
C PHE A 333 -2.41 5.11 -8.62
N TYR A 334 -2.88 5.64 -7.50
CA TYR A 334 -2.10 5.74 -6.28
C TYR A 334 -2.60 4.72 -5.26
N LEU A 335 -1.68 3.87 -4.77
CA LEU A 335 -1.97 2.88 -3.74
C LEU A 335 -1.32 3.29 -2.43
N TYR A 336 -2.13 3.57 -1.43
CA TYR A 336 -1.73 3.87 -0.07
C TYR A 336 -1.94 2.63 0.80
N VAL A 337 -0.88 2.18 1.45
CA VAL A 337 -0.95 1.04 2.37
C VAL A 337 -0.32 1.45 3.69
N ASP A 338 -1.15 1.64 4.69
CA ASP A 338 -0.66 1.82 6.06
C ASP A 338 -0.34 0.46 6.69
N GLU A 339 0.69 0.41 7.53
CA GLU A 339 1.21 -0.82 8.15
C GLU A 339 1.39 -1.95 7.11
N PHE A 340 2.03 -1.63 5.97
CA PHE A 340 2.07 -2.50 4.80
C PHE A 340 2.72 -3.86 5.05
N GLN A 341 3.55 -4.00 6.09
CA GLN A 341 4.11 -5.28 6.50
C GLN A 341 3.03 -6.31 6.82
N ASN A 342 1.82 -5.91 7.18
CA ASN A 342 0.72 -6.84 7.42
C ASN A 342 0.24 -7.53 6.15
N PHE A 343 0.46 -6.92 4.99
CA PHE A 343 -0.07 -7.35 3.69
C PHE A 343 1.00 -7.77 2.69
N ALA A 344 2.26 -7.36 2.92
CA ALA A 344 3.36 -7.60 1.99
C ALA A 344 3.70 -9.09 1.91
N THR A 345 3.50 -9.69 0.74
CA THR A 345 3.96 -11.03 0.37
C THR A 345 5.32 -10.94 -0.36
N ASP A 346 5.97 -12.06 -0.64
CA ASP A 346 7.19 -12.04 -1.47
C ASP A 346 6.93 -11.46 -2.88
N SER A 347 5.71 -11.61 -3.41
CA SER A 347 5.27 -10.97 -4.65
C SER A 347 5.26 -9.44 -4.56
N PHE A 348 5.15 -8.88 -3.35
CA PHE A 348 5.19 -7.43 -3.16
C PHE A 348 6.54 -6.82 -3.55
N ALA A 349 7.63 -7.56 -3.40
CA ALA A 349 8.94 -7.14 -3.89
C ALA A 349 8.96 -6.95 -5.42
N VAL A 350 8.22 -7.80 -6.15
CA VAL A 350 8.07 -7.69 -7.61
C VAL A 350 7.24 -6.46 -7.98
N ILE A 351 6.18 -6.18 -7.22
CA ILE A 351 5.35 -4.97 -7.45
C ILE A 351 6.19 -3.68 -7.35
N LEU A 352 7.01 -3.55 -6.29
CA LEU A 352 7.87 -2.39 -6.11
C LEU A 352 8.85 -2.17 -7.26
N SER A 353 9.30 -3.23 -7.92
CA SER A 353 10.22 -3.11 -9.05
C SER A 353 9.53 -2.83 -10.40
N GLU A 354 8.28 -3.24 -10.56
CA GLU A 354 7.61 -3.23 -11.87
C GLU A 354 6.38 -2.31 -11.99
N ALA A 355 5.74 -1.97 -10.88
CA ALA A 355 4.44 -1.26 -10.85
C ALA A 355 4.43 0.04 -11.64
N ARG A 356 5.56 0.76 -11.67
CA ARG A 356 5.75 1.97 -12.45
C ARG A 356 5.39 1.80 -13.94
N LYS A 357 5.74 0.64 -14.53
CA LYS A 357 5.45 0.35 -15.94
C LYS A 357 3.95 0.31 -16.23
N TYR A 358 3.14 0.03 -15.21
CA TYR A 358 1.69 -0.14 -15.31
C TYR A 358 0.89 1.06 -14.77
N GLY A 359 1.57 2.16 -14.45
CA GLY A 359 0.94 3.37 -13.91
C GLY A 359 0.44 3.21 -12.47
N LEU A 360 0.96 2.23 -11.70
CA LEU A 360 0.66 2.07 -10.28
C LEU A 360 1.76 2.71 -9.43
N ASN A 361 1.38 3.66 -8.58
CA ASN A 361 2.26 4.44 -7.72
C ASN A 361 2.00 4.05 -6.26
N LEU A 362 3.01 3.50 -5.59
CA LEU A 362 2.87 3.02 -4.21
C LEU A 362 3.32 4.08 -3.21
N THR A 363 2.55 4.24 -2.16
CA THR A 363 2.91 4.95 -0.93
C THR A 363 2.69 3.97 0.23
N VAL A 364 3.77 3.49 0.81
CA VAL A 364 3.73 2.45 1.85
C VAL A 364 4.31 2.96 3.15
N ALA A 365 3.66 2.64 4.27
CA ALA A 365 4.08 3.06 5.59
C ALA A 365 4.20 1.88 6.56
N ASN A 366 5.21 1.92 7.46
CA ASN A 366 5.35 0.99 8.57
C ASN A 366 5.99 1.64 9.80
N GLN A 367 6.07 0.89 10.90
CA GLN A 367 6.61 1.41 12.16
C GLN A 367 8.08 1.07 12.36
N TYR A 368 8.52 -0.15 11.99
CA TYR A 368 9.86 -0.67 12.22
C TYR A 368 10.37 -1.42 10.98
N VAL A 369 11.65 -1.24 10.67
CA VAL A 369 12.31 -1.96 9.55
C VAL A 369 12.25 -3.47 9.76
N ALA A 370 12.43 -3.94 10.99
CA ALA A 370 12.45 -5.37 11.34
C ALA A 370 11.11 -6.10 11.12
N GLN A 371 9.99 -5.38 10.89
CA GLN A 371 8.71 -5.99 10.54
C GLN A 371 8.66 -6.54 9.11
N MET A 372 9.57 -6.10 8.25
CA MET A 372 9.67 -6.56 6.88
C MET A 372 10.54 -7.81 6.77
N THR A 373 10.17 -8.74 5.87
CA THR A 373 11.10 -9.78 5.44
C THR A 373 12.28 -9.16 4.71
N ASP A 374 13.43 -9.84 4.71
CA ASP A 374 14.64 -9.34 4.02
C ASP A 374 14.37 -9.02 2.55
N SER A 375 13.63 -9.89 1.86
CA SER A 375 13.25 -9.71 0.45
C SER A 375 12.44 -8.42 0.22
N VAL A 376 11.46 -8.13 1.08
CA VAL A 376 10.64 -6.92 0.98
C VAL A 376 11.42 -5.68 1.36
N ARG A 377 12.25 -5.74 2.41
CA ARG A 377 13.11 -4.65 2.85
C ARG A 377 14.07 -4.22 1.74
N ASP A 378 14.76 -5.18 1.16
CA ASP A 378 15.75 -4.91 0.09
C ASP A 378 15.05 -4.36 -1.16
N ALA A 379 13.84 -4.82 -1.48
CA ALA A 379 13.04 -4.28 -2.56
C ALA A 379 12.58 -2.84 -2.30
N VAL A 380 12.17 -2.50 -1.06
CA VAL A 380 11.82 -1.13 -0.67
C VAL A 380 13.00 -0.21 -0.85
N PHE A 381 14.14 -0.49 -0.22
CA PHE A 381 15.31 0.39 -0.29
C PHE A 381 15.94 0.46 -1.70
N GLY A 382 15.76 -0.58 -2.51
CA GLY A 382 16.30 -0.62 -3.88
C GLY A 382 15.44 0.08 -4.95
N ASN A 383 14.12 0.19 -4.74
CA ASN A 383 13.19 0.66 -5.77
C ASN A 383 12.44 1.95 -5.42
N VAL A 384 12.41 2.34 -4.14
CA VAL A 384 11.71 3.54 -3.71
C VAL A 384 12.53 4.80 -4.01
N GLY A 385 11.90 5.79 -4.64
CA GLY A 385 12.54 7.05 -5.00
C GLY A 385 12.47 8.12 -3.92
N THR A 386 11.47 8.04 -3.04
CA THR A 386 11.29 9.01 -1.94
C THR A 386 11.16 8.26 -0.62
N THR A 387 12.06 8.55 0.31
CA THR A 387 12.04 8.01 1.67
C THR A 387 11.79 9.13 2.67
N ILE A 388 10.79 8.96 3.52
CA ILE A 388 10.41 9.91 4.57
C ILE A 388 10.52 9.20 5.91
N SER A 389 11.38 9.71 6.79
CA SER A 389 11.55 9.19 8.13
C SER A 389 11.05 10.20 9.17
N PHE A 390 10.03 9.82 9.90
CA PHE A 390 9.70 10.41 11.18
C PHE A 390 10.61 9.85 12.27
N ARG A 391 10.35 10.17 13.53
CA ARG A 391 11.11 9.60 14.66
C ARG A 391 11.06 8.07 14.63
N VAL A 392 12.24 7.46 14.74
CA VAL A 392 12.42 6.00 14.73
C VAL A 392 13.13 5.51 15.98
N SER A 393 13.21 4.19 16.13
CA SER A 393 13.97 3.54 17.21
C SER A 393 15.48 3.62 16.97
N ALA A 394 16.25 3.40 18.04
CA ALA A 394 17.70 3.29 17.93
C ALA A 394 18.15 2.08 17.08
N ASP A 395 17.33 1.03 17.02
CA ASP A 395 17.63 -0.17 16.21
C ASP A 395 17.41 0.07 14.72
N ASP A 396 16.45 0.93 14.35
CA ASP A 396 16.14 1.25 12.95
C ASP A 396 17.06 2.33 12.37
N ALA A 397 17.53 3.26 13.20
CA ALA A 397 18.30 4.42 12.77
C ALA A 397 19.57 4.05 11.96
N PRO A 398 20.39 3.03 12.32
CA PRO A 398 21.59 2.63 11.56
C PRO A 398 21.29 2.12 10.14
N VAL A 399 20.09 1.57 9.93
CA VAL A 399 19.67 1.09 8.61
C VAL A 399 19.19 2.25 7.75
N LEU A 400 18.43 3.17 8.35
CA LEU A 400 17.78 4.27 7.65
C LEU A 400 18.71 5.43 7.34
N VAL A 401 19.69 5.72 8.19
CA VAL A 401 20.61 6.86 8.01
C VAL A 401 21.30 6.83 6.66
N LYS A 402 21.58 5.66 6.12
CA LYS A 402 22.20 5.46 4.79
C LYS A 402 21.41 6.10 3.64
N GLN A 403 20.09 6.36 3.84
CA GLN A 403 19.25 7.06 2.85
C GLN A 403 19.39 8.57 2.93
N PHE A 404 19.93 9.10 4.03
CA PHE A 404 19.97 10.52 4.37
C PHE A 404 21.40 11.07 4.51
N GLU A 405 22.40 10.20 4.40
CA GLU A 405 23.81 10.59 4.35
C GLU A 405 24.13 11.46 3.11
N PRO A 406 25.10 12.37 3.21
CA PRO A 406 25.91 12.73 4.39
C PRO A 406 25.26 13.80 5.28
N THR A 407 24.00 14.16 5.05
CA THR A 407 23.36 15.32 5.67
C THR A 407 22.99 15.07 7.13
N PHE A 408 22.50 13.87 7.45
CA PHE A 408 21.98 13.51 8.77
C PHE A 408 22.69 12.31 9.37
N GLU A 409 22.67 12.23 10.71
CA GLU A 409 23.21 11.15 11.52
C GLU A 409 22.08 10.37 12.20
N GLU A 410 22.42 9.22 12.83
CA GLU A 410 21.44 8.36 13.53
C GLU A 410 20.70 9.10 14.65
N SER A 411 21.44 9.95 15.39
CA SER A 411 20.88 10.76 16.47
C SER A 411 19.79 11.72 15.99
N ASP A 412 19.91 12.24 14.77
CA ASP A 412 18.91 13.14 14.19
C ASP A 412 17.58 12.43 13.94
N LEU A 413 17.61 11.16 13.51
CA LEU A 413 16.42 10.35 13.26
C LEU A 413 15.69 9.94 14.55
N ILE A 414 16.46 9.72 15.64
CA ILE A 414 15.93 9.30 16.93
C ILE A 414 15.27 10.46 17.68
N GLN A 415 15.79 11.67 17.51
CA GLN A 415 15.38 12.86 18.28
C GLN A 415 14.35 13.76 17.59
N LEU A 416 13.76 13.29 16.47
CA LEU A 416 12.71 14.05 15.77
C LEU A 416 11.49 14.30 16.66
N ASN A 417 10.97 15.50 16.61
CA ASN A 417 9.69 15.85 17.25
C ASN A 417 8.51 15.27 16.46
N ASN A 418 7.34 15.22 17.07
CA ASN A 418 6.13 14.81 16.37
C ASN A 418 5.86 15.74 15.18
N ARG A 419 5.40 15.17 14.06
CA ARG A 419 5.15 15.87 12.78
C ARG A 419 6.40 16.41 12.08
N HIS A 420 7.60 16.24 12.65
CA HIS A 420 8.87 16.54 11.99
C HIS A 420 9.38 15.27 11.30
N PHE A 421 9.95 15.45 10.12
CA PHE A 421 10.50 14.36 9.35
C PHE A 421 11.76 14.78 8.58
N ILE A 422 12.55 13.78 8.22
CA ILE A 422 13.66 13.91 7.29
C ILE A 422 13.26 13.23 6.00
N ILE A 423 13.54 13.86 4.88
CA ILE A 423 13.15 13.37 3.55
C ILE A 423 14.34 13.33 2.59
N SER A 424 14.46 12.22 1.88
CA SER A 424 15.26 12.07 0.68
C SER A 424 14.31 11.81 -0.48
N MET A 425 14.25 12.72 -1.46
CA MET A 425 13.27 12.68 -2.52
C MET A 425 13.87 12.84 -3.90
N ILE A 426 13.10 12.45 -4.91
CA ILE A 426 13.43 12.69 -6.31
C ILE A 426 12.70 13.95 -6.77
N ILE A 427 13.42 14.82 -7.48
CA ILE A 427 12.87 16.02 -8.09
C ILE A 427 13.25 16.01 -9.57
N ASN A 428 12.26 16.02 -10.46
CA ASN A 428 12.46 15.93 -11.90
C ASN A 428 13.29 14.71 -12.35
N GLY A 429 13.14 13.58 -11.63
CA GLY A 429 13.85 12.36 -11.92
C GLY A 429 15.26 12.25 -11.32
N GLU A 430 15.76 13.30 -10.66
CA GLU A 430 17.09 13.35 -10.02
C GLU A 430 16.95 13.24 -8.49
N LYS A 431 17.86 12.52 -7.83
CA LYS A 431 17.89 12.43 -6.37
C LYS A 431 18.38 13.74 -5.78
N ALA A 432 17.57 14.36 -4.95
CA ALA A 432 17.91 15.58 -4.23
C ALA A 432 18.65 15.28 -2.91
N PRO A 433 19.46 16.22 -2.38
CA PRO A 433 20.00 16.13 -1.03
C PRO A 433 18.88 15.99 0.01
N ALA A 434 19.13 15.21 1.06
CA ALA A 434 18.18 15.05 2.14
C ALA A 434 18.02 16.36 2.93
N PHE A 435 16.81 16.66 3.37
CA PHE A 435 16.51 17.85 4.17
C PHE A 435 15.45 17.56 5.23
N SER A 436 15.26 18.48 6.18
CA SER A 436 14.26 18.37 7.23
C SER A 436 13.01 19.20 6.91
N ALA A 437 11.86 18.75 7.38
CA ALA A 437 10.59 19.44 7.21
C ALA A 437 9.58 19.05 8.28
N THR A 438 8.40 19.68 8.24
CA THR A 438 7.23 19.34 9.06
C THR A 438 6.03 19.03 8.17
N THR A 439 5.11 18.22 8.64
CA THR A 439 3.85 17.97 7.92
C THR A 439 2.96 19.22 7.97
N LEU A 440 2.22 19.47 6.90
CA LEU A 440 1.10 20.41 6.92
C LEU A 440 0.05 19.95 7.95
N SER A 441 -0.77 20.88 8.41
CA SER A 441 -1.98 20.54 9.17
C SER A 441 -3.04 20.02 8.21
N ILE A 442 -3.76 18.99 8.63
CA ILE A 442 -4.92 18.50 7.88
C ILE A 442 -6.02 19.56 8.01
N PRO A 443 -6.61 20.04 6.90
CA PRO A 443 -7.69 21.03 6.95
C PRO A 443 -8.97 20.43 7.53
N ASP A 444 -9.87 21.29 8.02
CA ASP A 444 -11.22 20.85 8.32
C ASP A 444 -12.00 20.52 7.03
N THR A 445 -12.91 19.55 7.11
CA THR A 445 -13.73 19.19 5.97
C THR A 445 -14.80 20.25 5.71
N PRO A 446 -14.96 20.74 4.46
CA PRO A 446 -16.01 21.70 4.14
C PRO A 446 -17.40 21.07 4.13
N SER A 447 -17.50 19.77 3.86
CA SER A 447 -18.72 18.97 3.87
C SER A 447 -18.39 17.55 4.24
N ASP A 448 -19.14 16.96 5.17
CA ASP A 448 -18.99 15.55 5.55
C ASP A 448 -19.98 14.71 4.73
N ASN A 449 -19.49 14.04 3.70
CA ASN A 449 -20.29 13.17 2.83
C ASN A 449 -20.22 11.70 3.21
N PHE A 450 -19.74 11.38 4.41
CA PHE A 450 -19.50 10.01 4.88
C PHE A 450 -20.73 9.11 4.75
N ASP A 451 -21.87 9.54 5.29
CA ASP A 451 -23.12 8.76 5.26
C ASP A 451 -23.66 8.55 3.83
N ALA A 452 -23.53 9.57 2.97
CA ALA A 452 -23.95 9.47 1.57
C ALA A 452 -23.09 8.48 0.79
N ILE A 453 -21.78 8.43 1.06
CA ILE A 453 -20.86 7.47 0.45
C ILE A 453 -21.19 6.05 0.90
N ILE A 454 -21.44 5.83 2.20
CA ILE A 454 -21.81 4.52 2.72
C ILE A 454 -23.12 4.05 2.07
N ALA A 455 -24.14 4.91 2.02
CA ALA A 455 -25.43 4.58 1.42
C ALA A 455 -25.25 4.18 -0.06
N HIS A 456 -24.49 4.99 -0.83
CA HIS A 456 -24.18 4.69 -2.23
C HIS A 456 -23.41 3.38 -2.37
N SER A 457 -22.38 3.15 -1.55
CA SER A 457 -21.57 1.94 -1.62
C SER A 457 -22.37 0.68 -1.30
N ARG A 458 -23.29 0.75 -0.30
CA ARG A 458 -24.20 -0.35 0.03
C ARG A 458 -25.17 -0.66 -1.11
N GLU A 459 -25.72 0.37 -1.75
CA GLU A 459 -26.67 0.21 -2.86
C GLU A 459 -26.04 -0.46 -4.08
N TYR A 460 -24.82 -0.06 -4.44
CA TYR A 460 -24.19 -0.47 -5.72
C TYR A 460 -23.23 -1.65 -5.58
N TYR A 461 -22.62 -1.86 -4.41
CA TYR A 461 -21.52 -2.84 -4.25
C TYR A 461 -21.79 -3.89 -3.18
N ALA A 462 -22.89 -3.81 -2.42
CA ALA A 462 -23.19 -4.77 -1.36
C ALA A 462 -24.55 -5.44 -1.58
N LYS A 463 -24.74 -6.57 -0.91
CA LYS A 463 -26.03 -7.26 -0.82
C LYS A 463 -26.42 -7.39 0.65
N PRO A 464 -27.75 -7.46 0.97
CA PRO A 464 -28.18 -7.79 2.31
C PRO A 464 -27.62 -9.14 2.76
N ARG A 465 -27.13 -9.22 3.99
CA ARG A 465 -26.50 -10.42 4.57
C ARG A 465 -27.35 -11.69 4.38
N LEU A 466 -28.67 -11.60 4.64
CA LEU A 466 -29.56 -12.75 4.53
C LEU A 466 -29.65 -13.31 3.11
N GLU A 467 -29.56 -12.45 2.11
CA GLU A 467 -29.51 -12.86 0.70
C GLU A 467 -28.22 -13.59 0.39
N VAL A 468 -27.07 -13.03 0.81
CA VAL A 468 -25.77 -13.67 0.61
C VAL A 468 -25.70 -15.04 1.29
N GLU A 469 -26.12 -15.13 2.55
CA GLU A 469 -26.14 -16.41 3.29
C GLU A 469 -27.07 -17.43 2.63
N ARG A 470 -28.18 -16.99 2.04
CA ARG A 470 -29.08 -17.85 1.28
C ARG A 470 -28.39 -18.34 -0.01
N GLU A 471 -27.78 -17.45 -0.80
CA GLU A 471 -27.09 -17.83 -2.04
C GLU A 471 -25.95 -18.82 -1.77
N ILE A 472 -25.16 -18.61 -0.73
CA ILE A 472 -24.11 -19.53 -0.32
C ILE A 472 -24.67 -20.89 0.06
N ARG A 473 -25.79 -20.91 0.84
CA ARG A 473 -26.45 -22.14 1.26
C ARG A 473 -27.02 -22.91 0.07
N GLU A 474 -27.73 -22.22 -0.82
CA GLU A 474 -28.32 -22.83 -2.04
C GLU A 474 -27.24 -23.46 -2.92
N THR A 475 -26.08 -22.82 -3.04
CA THR A 475 -24.93 -23.38 -3.79
C THR A 475 -24.45 -24.69 -3.17
N ILE A 476 -24.48 -24.81 -1.85
CA ILE A 476 -24.10 -26.05 -1.14
C ILE A 476 -25.20 -27.11 -1.28
N GLU A 477 -26.48 -26.73 -1.07
CA GLU A 477 -27.63 -27.64 -1.11
C GLU A 477 -27.94 -28.19 -2.51
N GLN A 478 -27.75 -27.38 -3.55
CA GLN A 478 -27.89 -27.86 -4.94
C GLN A 478 -26.94 -29.04 -5.23
N SER A 479 -25.73 -28.99 -4.69
CA SER A 479 -24.78 -30.11 -4.78
C SER A 479 -25.27 -31.34 -4.02
N GLU A 480 -25.95 -31.20 -2.88
CA GLU A 480 -26.51 -32.35 -2.13
C GLU A 480 -27.77 -32.94 -2.77
N LYS A 481 -28.63 -32.12 -3.37
CA LYS A 481 -29.78 -32.59 -4.13
C LYS A 481 -29.35 -33.38 -5.37
N TYR A 482 -28.37 -32.84 -6.09
CA TYR A 482 -27.79 -33.54 -7.24
C TYR A 482 -27.18 -34.90 -6.87
N LYS A 483 -26.56 -35.00 -5.68
CA LYS A 483 -26.07 -36.28 -5.12
C LYS A 483 -27.19 -37.27 -4.86
N LYS A 484 -28.31 -36.81 -4.26
CA LYS A 484 -29.46 -37.67 -4.00
C LYS A 484 -30.09 -38.19 -5.32
N GLU A 485 -30.26 -37.32 -6.30
CA GLU A 485 -30.81 -37.68 -7.60
C GLU A 485 -29.92 -38.69 -8.36
N LEU A 486 -28.58 -38.51 -8.30
CA LEU A 486 -27.64 -39.50 -8.85
C LEU A 486 -27.66 -40.84 -8.09
N ALA A 487 -27.77 -40.80 -6.75
CA ALA A 487 -27.85 -42.01 -5.95
C ALA A 487 -29.17 -42.77 -6.16
N ASP A 488 -30.27 -42.06 -6.38
CA ASP A 488 -31.57 -42.63 -6.66
C ASP A 488 -31.67 -43.15 -8.13
N SER A 489 -31.03 -42.46 -9.07
CA SER A 489 -30.93 -42.94 -10.48
C SER A 489 -29.99 -44.14 -10.63
N GLY A 490 -28.97 -44.25 -9.80
CA GLY A 490 -28.05 -45.40 -9.74
C GLY A 490 -28.68 -46.70 -9.16
N ARG A 491 -29.85 -46.59 -8.47
CA ARG A 491 -30.61 -47.73 -7.97
C ARG A 491 -31.57 -48.33 -9.02
N GLN A 492 -31.88 -47.61 -10.10
CA GLN A 492 -32.56 -48.13 -11.27
C GLN A 492 -31.53 -48.37 -12.37
N GLY A 493 -31.03 -49.62 -12.46
CA GLY A 493 -29.99 -50.00 -13.41
C GLY A 493 -30.40 -49.71 -14.85
N SER A 494 -29.86 -48.63 -15.40
CA SER A 494 -29.64 -48.41 -16.81
C SER A 494 -28.69 -47.21 -16.97
N GLU A 495 -27.50 -47.50 -17.49
CA GLU A 495 -26.58 -46.45 -17.97
C GLU A 495 -27.34 -45.49 -18.90
N PRO A 496 -27.29 -44.20 -18.74
CA PRO A 496 -27.79 -43.32 -19.77
C PRO A 496 -26.83 -43.38 -20.95
N LYS A 497 -27.22 -44.18 -21.98
CA LYS A 497 -26.62 -44.07 -23.30
C LYS A 497 -26.80 -42.63 -23.76
N LEU A 498 -25.68 -41.92 -23.87
CA LEU A 498 -25.59 -40.68 -24.62
C LEU A 498 -26.14 -40.92 -26.02
N VAL A 499 -27.39 -40.53 -26.25
CA VAL A 499 -27.97 -40.48 -27.60
C VAL A 499 -27.37 -39.29 -28.29
N ILE A 500 -26.24 -39.52 -28.93
CA ILE A 500 -25.73 -38.63 -29.97
C ILE A 500 -26.74 -38.76 -31.12
N ASN A 501 -27.59 -37.76 -31.26
CA ASN A 501 -28.57 -37.66 -32.34
C ASN A 501 -27.84 -37.29 -33.64
N SER A 502 -27.15 -38.31 -34.22
CA SER A 502 -26.59 -38.27 -35.57
C SER A 502 -27.61 -38.84 -36.56
N LYS A 503 -28.68 -38.09 -36.83
CA LYS A 503 -29.54 -38.32 -37.99
C LYS A 503 -30.12 -37.00 -38.48
N ALA A 504 -29.34 -36.21 -39.14
CA ALA A 504 -29.83 -35.36 -40.23
C ALA A 504 -29.53 -36.10 -41.53
N LYS A 505 -30.58 -36.64 -42.15
CA LYS A 505 -30.51 -37.22 -43.49
C LYS A 505 -30.15 -36.12 -44.50
N PRO A 506 -29.29 -36.40 -45.49
CA PRO A 506 -29.10 -35.53 -46.62
C PRO A 506 -30.28 -35.63 -47.59
N ALA A 507 -30.80 -34.49 -48.02
CA ALA A 507 -31.76 -34.40 -49.13
C ALA A 507 -31.02 -34.68 -50.45
N PRO A 508 -31.74 -35.29 -51.49
CA PRO A 508 -31.12 -35.80 -52.67
C PRO A 508 -30.66 -34.72 -53.65
N GLY A 509 -29.59 -35.08 -54.35
CA GLY A 509 -28.87 -34.21 -55.25
C GLY A 509 -29.63 -33.80 -56.51
N THR A 510 -29.21 -32.67 -57.03
CA THR A 510 -29.35 -32.30 -58.44
C THR A 510 -27.99 -32.00 -59.06
N THR A 511 -27.77 -32.56 -60.14
CA THR A 511 -26.64 -32.59 -61.07
C THR A 511 -26.11 -31.20 -61.45
N GLY A 512 -24.83 -31.10 -61.47
CA GLY A 512 -23.90 -30.50 -62.39
C GLY A 512 -24.21 -29.14 -63.07
N GLN A 513 -23.26 -28.23 -62.87
CA GLN A 513 -22.64 -27.49 -63.97
C GLN A 513 -21.39 -26.79 -63.52
N LYS A 514 -20.31 -27.04 -64.25
CA LYS A 514 -19.06 -26.25 -64.21
C LYS A 514 -19.31 -24.88 -64.80
N THR A 515 -18.85 -23.78 -64.13
CA THR A 515 -18.30 -22.63 -64.82
C THR A 515 -17.49 -21.72 -63.87
N LYS A 516 -16.24 -21.55 -64.28
CA LYS A 516 -15.40 -20.32 -64.32
C LYS A 516 -15.33 -19.37 -63.14
N GLY A 517 -14.08 -19.11 -62.81
CA GLY A 517 -13.61 -18.09 -61.88
C GLY A 517 -14.01 -16.68 -62.22
N PHE A 518 -14.15 -15.92 -61.15
CA PHE A 518 -14.06 -14.46 -61.21
C PHE A 518 -13.33 -13.98 -59.96
N THR A 519 -12.24 -13.31 -60.22
CA THR A 519 -11.52 -12.44 -59.30
C THR A 519 -12.26 -11.14 -59.24
N GLU A 520 -12.64 -10.65 -58.06
CA GLU A 520 -12.94 -9.26 -57.85
C GLU A 520 -12.72 -8.81 -56.41
N HIS A 521 -11.74 -7.96 -56.29
CA HIS A 521 -11.70 -6.62 -55.73
C HIS A 521 -12.20 -6.46 -54.26
N ILE A 522 -11.23 -6.29 -53.41
CA ILE A 522 -11.29 -5.62 -52.14
C ILE A 522 -11.26 -4.10 -52.40
N PRO A 523 -12.21 -3.32 -51.96
CA PRO A 523 -11.98 -1.85 -51.87
C PRO A 523 -11.40 -1.48 -50.53
N ASN A 524 -10.19 -0.99 -50.61
CA ASN A 524 -9.46 -0.29 -49.58
C ASN A 524 -10.02 1.12 -49.47
N THR A 525 -10.55 1.53 -48.32
CA THR A 525 -10.79 2.96 -48.02
C THR A 525 -10.20 3.31 -46.67
N ASN A 526 -8.93 3.68 -46.72
CA ASN A 526 -8.30 4.54 -45.73
C ASN A 526 -8.63 5.98 -46.09
N SER A 527 -9.19 6.75 -45.14
CA SER A 527 -8.70 8.10 -44.85
C SER A 527 -9.33 8.66 -43.58
N PRO A 528 -8.58 9.36 -42.73
CA PRO A 528 -9.07 9.94 -41.49
C PRO A 528 -9.77 11.26 -41.79
N LYS A 529 -11.01 11.40 -41.36
CA LYS A 529 -11.72 12.69 -41.42
C LYS A 529 -11.13 13.63 -40.35
N SER A 530 -10.73 14.79 -40.82
CA SER A 530 -10.15 15.85 -40.04
C SER A 530 -11.20 16.52 -39.12
N ARG A 531 -10.67 17.10 -38.03
CA ARG A 531 -11.38 17.84 -36.96
C ARG A 531 -12.30 19.00 -37.42
N ALA A 532 -12.31 19.29 -38.70
CA ALA A 532 -13.09 20.40 -39.28
C ALA A 532 -14.56 20.06 -39.61
N ASP A 533 -14.94 18.77 -39.68
CA ASP A 533 -16.30 18.39 -40.07
C ASP A 533 -17.28 18.25 -38.89
N LEU A 534 -16.80 18.34 -37.65
CA LEU A 534 -17.62 18.25 -36.43
C LEU A 534 -18.21 19.62 -35.97
N MET A 535 -17.84 20.71 -36.62
CA MET A 535 -18.34 22.04 -36.25
C MET A 535 -19.60 22.50 -37.05
N LYS A 536 -20.21 21.63 -37.84
CA LYS A 536 -21.43 21.96 -38.62
C LYS A 536 -22.74 21.37 -38.10
N SER A 537 -22.72 20.60 -37.01
CA SER A 537 -23.96 20.22 -36.32
C SER A 537 -24.11 21.11 -35.08
N GLY A 538 -24.99 22.09 -35.19
CA GLY A 538 -25.28 23.11 -34.18
C GLY A 538 -25.81 22.53 -32.89
N LEU A 539 -24.91 22.16 -31.99
CA LEU A 539 -25.19 21.92 -30.57
C LEU A 539 -24.32 22.90 -29.78
N SER A 540 -25.00 23.85 -29.19
CA SER A 540 -24.49 24.92 -28.33
C SER A 540 -23.67 24.34 -27.16
N PRO A 541 -22.49 24.90 -26.83
CA PRO A 541 -21.70 24.48 -25.67
C PRO A 541 -22.12 25.27 -24.41
N ASN A 542 -23.30 25.01 -23.89
CA ASN A 542 -23.72 25.57 -22.60
C ASN A 542 -24.43 24.50 -21.76
N ALA A 543 -23.66 23.55 -21.21
CA ALA A 543 -24.07 22.71 -20.11
C ALA A 543 -22.85 22.08 -19.43
N ALA A 544 -21.88 22.92 -19.02
CA ALA A 544 -20.74 22.47 -18.20
C ALA A 544 -20.24 23.60 -17.28
N GLU A 545 -21.15 24.43 -16.77
CA GLU A 545 -20.85 25.35 -15.67
C GLU A 545 -21.64 24.90 -14.43
N GLY A 546 -20.95 24.28 -13.51
CA GLY A 546 -21.51 23.81 -12.24
C GLY A 546 -20.58 22.86 -11.48
N ARG A 547 -19.26 22.94 -11.72
CA ARG A 547 -18.27 22.27 -10.86
C ARG A 547 -17.53 23.36 -10.08
N SER A 548 -18.04 23.68 -8.90
CA SER A 548 -17.28 24.40 -7.88
C SER A 548 -16.18 23.45 -7.39
N SER A 549 -15.00 23.52 -8.01
CA SER A 549 -13.80 22.90 -7.46
C SER A 549 -13.26 23.83 -6.37
N MET A 550 -13.18 23.32 -5.16
CA MET A 550 -12.50 24.00 -4.06
C MET A 550 -11.02 24.18 -4.41
N GLY A 551 -10.53 25.40 -4.43
CA GLY A 551 -9.16 25.72 -4.84
C GLY A 551 -8.12 25.43 -3.77
N LEU A 552 -6.87 25.23 -4.17
CA LEU A 552 -5.72 25.10 -3.24
C LEU A 552 -5.59 26.32 -2.32
N LYS A 553 -6.07 27.49 -2.75
CA LYS A 553 -6.19 28.69 -1.91
C LYS A 553 -7.16 28.50 -0.77
N ASP A 554 -8.28 27.82 -1.02
CA ASP A 554 -9.27 27.56 0.03
C ASP A 554 -8.72 26.52 1.01
N LEU A 555 -7.97 25.52 0.51
CA LEU A 555 -7.25 24.56 1.34
C LEU A 555 -6.14 25.22 2.17
N ALA A 556 -5.36 26.13 1.56
CA ALA A 556 -4.32 26.87 2.24
C ALA A 556 -4.89 27.83 3.32
N ASN A 557 -6.02 28.47 3.06
CA ASN A 557 -6.71 29.31 4.01
C ASN A 557 -7.30 28.52 5.17
N LEU A 558 -7.91 27.36 4.90
CA LEU A 558 -8.40 26.43 5.93
C LEU A 558 -7.26 25.87 6.80
N VAL A 559 -6.09 25.63 6.23
CA VAL A 559 -4.88 25.23 6.97
C VAL A 559 -4.37 26.35 7.87
N ALA A 560 -4.40 27.61 7.39
CA ALA A 560 -3.98 28.77 8.16
C ALA A 560 -4.92 29.05 9.34
N GLU A 561 -6.25 29.01 9.12
CA GLU A 561 -7.27 29.24 10.16
C GLU A 561 -7.21 28.19 11.29
N LYS A 562 -6.93 26.92 10.97
CA LYS A 562 -6.80 25.88 12.00
C LYS A 562 -5.57 26.09 12.90
N THR A 563 -4.48 26.60 12.33
CA THR A 563 -3.25 26.90 13.08
C THR A 563 -3.46 28.05 14.09
N GLU A 564 -4.33 29.00 13.77
CA GLU A 564 -4.69 30.10 14.68
C GLU A 564 -5.64 29.64 15.79
N SER A 565 -6.61 28.77 15.48
CA SER A 565 -7.55 28.23 16.47
C SER A 565 -6.88 27.28 17.47
N GLU A 566 -5.86 26.54 17.06
CA GLU A 566 -5.05 25.69 17.97
C GLU A 566 -4.17 26.53 18.90
N LYS A 567 -3.66 27.68 18.44
CA LYS A 567 -2.93 28.64 19.31
C LYS A 567 -3.85 29.30 20.32
N GLU A 568 -5.10 29.62 19.97
CA GLU A 568 -6.07 30.17 20.92
C GLU A 568 -6.56 29.13 21.94
N THR A 569 -6.68 27.87 21.57
CA THR A 569 -7.03 26.77 22.50
C THR A 569 -5.89 26.42 23.45
N ALA A 570 -4.65 26.43 22.99
CA ALA A 570 -3.47 26.26 23.84
C ALA A 570 -3.34 27.37 24.86
N ASN A 571 -3.54 28.65 24.47
CA ASN A 571 -3.54 29.80 25.37
C ASN A 571 -4.71 29.77 26.39
N LYS A 572 -5.86 29.20 26.03
CA LYS A 572 -6.98 29.01 26.97
C LYS A 572 -6.73 27.90 27.98
N GLN A 573 -5.97 26.88 27.62
CA GLN A 573 -5.57 25.81 28.56
C GLN A 573 -4.46 26.25 29.52
N GLU A 574 -3.51 27.08 29.10
CA GLU A 574 -2.52 27.64 29.98
C GLU A 574 -3.12 28.65 31.00
N SER A 575 -4.13 29.41 30.60
CA SER A 575 -4.82 30.34 31.52
C SER A 575 -5.75 29.62 32.51
N ALA A 576 -6.15 28.37 32.26
CA ALA A 576 -6.98 27.55 33.17
C ALA A 576 -6.15 26.78 34.21
N SER A 577 -4.84 26.63 34.03
CA SER A 577 -3.96 25.91 34.95
C SER A 577 -3.32 26.79 36.04
N GLN A 578 -3.57 28.12 36.05
CA GLN A 578 -3.01 29.06 37.03
C GLN A 578 -3.96 29.58 38.11
N ALA A 579 -5.16 29.01 38.28
CA ALA A 579 -6.08 29.40 39.32
C ALA A 579 -6.48 28.21 40.19
N ASN A 580 -5.79 27.88 41.24
CA ASN A 580 -6.13 27.92 42.65
C ASN A 580 -5.35 26.90 43.51
N PRO A 581 -4.73 27.32 44.62
CA PRO A 581 -4.70 26.50 45.83
C PRO A 581 -5.38 27.23 46.97
N ASP A 582 -6.31 26.59 47.63
CA ASP A 582 -6.62 26.63 49.05
C ASP A 582 -8.12 26.48 49.36
N LYS A 583 -8.48 25.37 49.98
CA LYS A 583 -9.23 25.34 51.25
C LYS A 583 -9.41 23.91 51.76
N LYS A 584 -8.95 23.78 53.00
CA LYS A 584 -9.13 22.68 53.96
C LYS A 584 -10.61 22.41 54.30
N GLY A 585 -10.91 21.16 54.68
CA GLY A 585 -12.07 20.84 55.54
C GLY A 585 -12.49 19.35 55.43
N LYS A 586 -11.94 18.53 56.26
CA LYS A 586 -12.40 17.67 57.37
C LYS A 586 -13.68 16.76 57.16
N GLN A 587 -13.39 15.50 57.48
CA GLN A 587 -14.26 14.51 58.21
C GLN A 587 -15.37 13.85 57.40
N THR A 588 -15.63 12.53 57.50
CA THR A 588 -15.60 11.53 58.60
C THR A 588 -15.73 10.12 58.06
N ASP A 589 -15.15 9.18 58.78
CA ASP A 589 -15.31 7.73 58.90
C ASP A 589 -16.64 7.06 58.43
N LYS A 590 -16.50 5.88 57.86
CA LYS A 590 -17.04 4.64 58.50
C LYS A 590 -16.57 3.35 57.81
N LYS A 591 -16.02 2.52 58.66
CA LYS A 591 -15.68 1.10 58.59
C LYS A 591 -16.75 0.19 57.99
N SER A 592 -16.33 -0.88 57.33
CA SER A 592 -16.74 -2.23 57.78
C SER A 592 -15.84 -3.32 57.16
N HIS A 593 -15.39 -4.17 58.07
CA HIS A 593 -14.63 -5.39 57.98
C HIS A 593 -15.28 -6.51 57.14
N ALA A 594 -14.43 -7.33 56.50
CA ALA A 594 -14.51 -8.78 56.70
C ALA A 594 -13.22 -9.50 56.27
N LYS A 595 -12.66 -10.19 57.24
CA LYS A 595 -11.54 -11.14 57.20
C LYS A 595 -11.97 -12.50 56.58
N ARG A 596 -11.02 -13.22 55.96
CA ARG A 596 -10.69 -14.63 56.24
C ARG A 596 -9.60 -15.14 55.32
N LYS A 597 -8.45 -15.41 55.87
CA LYS A 597 -7.80 -16.58 56.46
C LYS A 597 -6.95 -17.39 55.49
N LYS A 598 -5.67 -17.41 55.82
CA LYS A 598 -4.53 -18.24 55.41
C LYS A 598 -4.80 -19.75 55.55
N LYS A 599 -4.10 -20.55 54.71
CA LYS A 599 -3.44 -21.78 55.21
C LYS A 599 -2.14 -22.05 54.48
N HIS A 600 -1.09 -22.10 55.30
CA HIS A 600 0.25 -22.63 55.05
C HIS A 600 0.22 -24.14 54.84
N ARG A 601 1.16 -24.66 54.05
CA ARG A 601 1.89 -25.89 54.45
C ARG A 601 3.25 -25.97 53.77
N ASN A 602 4.29 -25.87 54.61
CA ASN A 602 5.70 -26.24 54.38
C ASN A 602 5.93 -27.77 54.33
N LYS A 603 6.97 -28.19 53.60
CA LYS A 603 7.99 -29.21 54.00
C LYS A 603 9.06 -29.19 52.91
N LYS A 604 10.23 -28.72 53.22
CA LYS A 604 11.53 -29.24 53.69
C LYS A 604 11.84 -30.67 53.20
N THR A 605 12.95 -30.83 52.46
CA THR A 605 14.22 -31.40 52.92
C THR A 605 15.27 -31.40 51.79
N THR A 606 16.49 -31.10 52.20
CA THR A 606 17.82 -31.08 51.58
C THR A 606 18.47 -32.49 51.62
N PRO A 607 19.80 -32.67 51.35
CA PRO A 607 20.46 -32.92 50.08
C PRO A 607 21.30 -34.22 50.15
N VAL A 608 21.81 -34.71 49.02
CA VAL A 608 22.95 -35.66 49.06
C VAL A 608 23.88 -35.42 47.87
N GLU A 609 25.14 -35.32 48.23
CA GLU A 609 26.36 -35.24 47.42
C GLU A 609 26.62 -36.51 46.59
N SER A 610 27.29 -36.44 45.49
CA SER A 610 28.70 -36.68 45.24
C SER A 610 29.00 -37.38 43.90
N LYS A 611 30.01 -36.81 43.25
CA LYS A 611 31.15 -37.47 42.57
C LYS A 611 31.06 -37.84 41.08
N ASN A 612 32.01 -37.21 40.43
CA ASN A 612 32.96 -37.72 39.42
C ASN A 612 32.63 -37.58 37.94
N SER A 613 33.41 -36.68 37.33
CA SER A 613 33.85 -36.60 35.94
C SER A 613 34.51 -37.90 35.41
N PRO A 614 34.83 -38.15 34.12
CA PRO A 614 35.32 -37.16 33.16
C PRO A 614 34.88 -37.32 31.69
N SER A 615 35.11 -36.21 30.92
CA SER A 615 35.60 -36.15 29.53
C SER A 615 34.87 -36.85 28.40
N SER A 616 34.44 -36.05 27.44
CA SER A 616 34.92 -36.06 26.03
C SER A 616 34.20 -35.01 25.21
N SER A 617 34.98 -34.06 24.70
CA SER A 617 34.62 -33.12 23.65
C SER A 617 34.63 -33.86 22.31
N PRO A 618 33.76 -33.49 21.34
CA PRO A 618 34.08 -33.74 19.95
C PRO A 618 34.50 -32.43 19.25
N VAL A 619 35.62 -32.51 18.71
CA VAL A 619 36.39 -31.90 17.64
C VAL A 619 35.55 -31.11 16.64
N ARG A 620 35.91 -29.84 16.45
CA ARG A 620 35.63 -29.03 15.27
C ARG A 620 36.60 -29.47 14.15
N PRO A 621 36.18 -29.53 12.87
CA PRO A 621 37.13 -29.52 11.77
C PRO A 621 37.49 -28.08 11.43
N GLU A 622 38.76 -27.76 11.52
CA GLU A 622 39.44 -26.63 10.91
C GLU A 622 39.42 -26.80 9.38
N ILE A 623 39.04 -25.74 8.68
CA ILE A 623 39.26 -25.63 7.23
C ILE A 623 40.44 -24.69 7.05
N GLU A 624 41.55 -25.28 6.55
CA GLU A 624 42.77 -24.62 6.15
C GLU A 624 42.51 -23.56 5.05
N TYR A 625 43.00 -22.35 5.30
CA TYR A 625 43.18 -21.33 4.27
C TYR A 625 44.48 -21.66 3.53
N GLN A 626 44.39 -21.96 2.24
CA GLN A 626 45.55 -21.89 1.32
C GLN A 626 45.64 -20.49 0.74
N GLU A 627 46.65 -19.76 1.16
CA GLU A 627 47.24 -18.64 0.39
C GLU A 627 47.92 -19.16 -0.86
N LYS A 628 47.76 -18.42 -1.95
CA LYS A 628 48.73 -18.04 -3.00
C LYS A 628 48.13 -18.09 -4.41
N SER A 629 47.97 -16.92 -4.98
CA SER A 629 48.64 -16.62 -6.25
C SER A 629 48.58 -15.11 -6.54
N THR A 630 49.72 -14.53 -6.35
CA THR A 630 50.09 -13.17 -6.77
C THR A 630 50.14 -13.14 -8.31
N ILE A 631 49.32 -12.31 -8.93
CA ILE A 631 49.45 -11.98 -10.35
C ILE A 631 50.14 -10.63 -10.43
N THR A 632 51.38 -10.67 -10.90
CA THR A 632 52.25 -9.53 -11.26
C THR A 632 51.79 -8.99 -12.61
N ILE A 633 51.36 -7.73 -12.67
CA ILE A 633 51.12 -7.02 -13.94
C ILE A 633 52.31 -6.15 -14.21
N ASN A 634 53.01 -6.46 -15.31
CA ASN A 634 54.09 -5.66 -15.90
C ASN A 634 53.50 -4.43 -16.63
N PRO A 635 54.10 -3.23 -16.49
CA PRO A 635 53.76 -2.09 -17.31
C PRO A 635 54.57 -2.06 -18.57
N SER A 636 53.96 -2.17 -19.73
CA SER A 636 54.58 -1.81 -21.01
C SER A 636 54.03 -0.48 -21.49
N HIS A 637 54.98 0.43 -21.66
CA HIS A 637 54.90 1.72 -22.34
C HIS A 637 54.30 1.60 -23.75
N GLU A 638 53.36 2.50 -24.07
CA GLU A 638 53.32 3.12 -25.41
C GLU A 638 52.72 4.52 -25.31
N SER A 639 53.54 5.47 -25.66
CA SER A 639 53.30 6.89 -25.82
C SER A 639 52.79 7.18 -27.24
N LEU A 640 51.75 7.99 -27.41
CA LEU A 640 51.47 8.75 -28.65
C LEU A 640 50.68 10.05 -28.32
N PRO A 641 50.65 11.07 -29.19
CA PRO A 641 51.27 12.36 -28.91
C PRO A 641 50.26 13.51 -28.73
N LEU A 642 50.76 14.58 -28.11
CA LEU A 642 50.19 15.91 -27.99
C LEU A 642 49.79 16.52 -29.36
N SER A 643 48.60 17.06 -29.49
CA SER A 643 48.24 18.04 -30.53
C SER A 643 47.64 19.29 -29.90
N THR A 644 48.45 20.32 -29.97
CA THR A 644 48.29 21.78 -30.10
C THR A 644 46.97 22.50 -29.73
N PRO A 645 47.12 23.71 -29.16
CA PRO A 645 46.00 24.53 -28.65
C PRO A 645 45.41 25.44 -29.74
N VAL A 646 44.11 25.65 -29.70
CA VAL A 646 43.40 26.64 -30.53
C VAL A 646 43.15 27.92 -29.73
N LYS A 647 43.48 29.00 -30.42
CA LYS A 647 43.52 30.41 -30.00
C LYS A 647 42.23 30.95 -29.43
N ARG A 648 42.40 31.79 -28.40
CA ARG A 648 41.48 32.86 -27.98
C ARG A 648 41.24 33.85 -29.12
N THR A 649 40.00 34.28 -29.32
CA THR A 649 39.71 35.58 -29.92
C THR A 649 38.88 36.35 -28.91
N GLU A 650 39.37 37.54 -28.61
CA GLU A 650 38.86 38.60 -27.81
C GLU A 650 37.72 39.37 -28.55
N ASP A 651 37.03 40.16 -27.75
CA ASP A 651 36.20 41.32 -28.11
C ASP A 651 34.72 41.10 -28.41
N PHE A 652 33.92 41.53 -27.43
CA PHE A 652 32.94 42.61 -27.62
C PHE A 652 32.43 43.14 -26.28
N ALA A 653 32.66 44.43 -26.02
CA ALA A 653 32.23 45.23 -24.88
C ALA A 653 30.77 45.67 -25.04
N PRO A 654 30.10 46.05 -23.92
CA PRO A 654 28.67 46.35 -23.89
C PRO A 654 28.39 47.82 -24.29
N LYS A 655 27.22 48.05 -24.91
CA LYS A 655 26.67 49.38 -25.09
C LYS A 655 25.65 49.66 -23.99
N ASP A 656 25.93 50.74 -23.27
CA ASP A 656 24.98 51.50 -22.41
C ASP A 656 23.71 51.92 -23.18
N ASN A 657 22.58 51.82 -22.53
CA ASN A 657 21.49 52.78 -22.69
C ASN A 657 20.72 52.88 -21.36
N SER A 658 21.00 53.98 -20.69
CA SER A 658 20.25 54.60 -19.62
C SER A 658 18.88 55.08 -20.13
N VAL A 659 17.80 54.83 -19.41
CA VAL A 659 16.65 55.75 -19.29
C VAL A 659 16.12 55.69 -17.88
N ASP A 660 16.17 56.85 -17.25
CA ASP A 660 15.56 57.22 -15.99
C ASP A 660 14.03 57.10 -16.02
N GLY A 661 13.45 56.80 -14.87
CA GLY A 661 12.01 56.93 -14.67
C GLY A 661 11.59 56.73 -13.22
N PHE A 662 11.64 57.75 -12.43
CA PHE A 662 11.04 57.94 -11.12
C PHE A 662 9.64 57.37 -10.96
N LEU A 663 9.34 56.80 -9.81
CA LEU A 663 8.22 57.20 -8.95
C LEU A 663 8.30 56.54 -7.55
N SER A 664 8.52 57.36 -6.56
CA SER A 664 8.32 57.10 -5.12
C SER A 664 6.82 57.18 -4.79
N VAL A 665 6.31 56.27 -3.97
CA VAL A 665 5.19 56.60 -3.05
C VAL A 665 5.45 55.96 -1.70
N LYS A 666 5.45 56.83 -0.70
CA LYS A 666 5.36 56.53 0.73
C LYS A 666 3.96 56.01 1.09
N HIS A 667 3.83 55.01 1.87
CA HIS A 667 3.36 54.94 3.26
C HIS A 667 3.44 53.50 3.75
#